data_03776506377300611afc5874b7c013a2
#
_entry.id   03776506377300611afc5874b7c013a2
#
_cell.length_a   1.000
_cell.length_b   1.000
_cell.length_c   1.000
_cell.angle_alpha   90.00
_cell.angle_beta   90.00
_cell.angle_gamma   90.00
#
_symmetry.space_group_name_H-M   'P 1'
#
loop_
_entity.id
_entity.type
_entity.pdbx_description
1 polymer ?
#
loop_
_entity_poly.entity_id
_entity_poly.type
_entity_poly.pdbx_seq_one_letter_code
_entity_poly.pdbx_strand_id
1 'polypeptide(L)'
;MLAALPGMAAWAQAPTAYTLSGQVRSSTGEALPGATVAVPALGLGVAADAQGAFTLSLPAGRHQVLVRFIGYQPLTRALTLSRDQRLNLVLLAEGNELDEVVVEGAVTLQEKLRSTQMGVETLTIREAKLLPALFGEVDILKTLQLKPGVQNGGEGTSGLFVRGGSSDQNLVLLDNALVYNPNHLFGLFSVFNSDAVQSVDLYKSGFPAQFGGRLSSVVDVKLRAGSREKIGVTGGIGLISSRLTVEGPLANHKGSFIVSGRRTYFDIFTRALNQRNEGVEDYQPIPSYFFYDLNAKANYRLGEKDELFASAYLGRDDFSFQSLSSFNFDFAWGNTLGVVRWQHTFSPKLLLNTSAAVTDYKYTLGNRLDQFSFDLGSAIRDYTGRVDLDWLPTDRHTLKLGAAFTEHRFGVGRLQASAQDNRFNFGADVRYSGQEIGLYASDNFKVNDKWQLEGGLRLSGFQSGSEQYGGVEPRAAARYSLNDRTSLKLNYALMYQYVHLVTNSGATLPTDIWYPSRLSVKPQRSQQVSAGASFLLGGGKYLLTNEAYYKWGQNQVDFRDGAQLFVNAELDGEFLFGRGWSYGNELYLEKKTGRTTGWIGYTLAWAWRNFQPQRGTTGINRGTDYSPSYDRRHSLTAVVIHQLSPRLNVTASLVYSSGAPTTLPLGRFAFQDVASSEQEVVPVYPDRNTYRLIPYHRLDLGVVWKLKPNRLFRDSDLTFSVYNAYNRRNAYFIFFDTVKDKASGQIIDYRAQQVSLFPTIPSVTYNFHF
;
A
#
# COMPACT_ATOMS: atom_id res chain seq x y z
N MET A 1 25.97 74.57 42.74
CA MET A 1 25.07 74.94 41.66
C MET A 1 24.75 73.63 40.91
N LEU A 2 23.63 73.05 41.27
CA LEU A 2 23.11 71.86 40.61
C LEU A 2 22.18 72.27 39.44
N ALA A 3 22.38 71.73 38.26
CA ALA A 3 21.43 71.84 37.19
C ALA A 3 20.81 70.41 36.92
N ALA A 4 19.53 70.28 37.20
CA ALA A 4 18.75 69.09 36.90
C ALA A 4 18.32 69.11 35.43
N LEU A 5 18.51 67.99 34.71
CA LEU A 5 17.94 67.74 33.41
C LEU A 5 16.62 66.95 33.58
N PRO A 6 15.53 67.29 32.87
CA PRO A 6 14.29 66.57 32.95
C PRO A 6 14.34 65.29 32.04
N GLY A 7 13.98 64.13 32.60
CA GLY A 7 13.81 62.88 31.87
C GLY A 7 12.63 62.97 30.93
N MET A 8 12.84 62.74 29.63
CA MET A 8 11.78 62.45 28.63
C MET A 8 11.26 61.05 28.82
N ALA A 9 10.05 60.89 29.32
CA ALA A 9 9.29 59.67 29.29
C ALA A 9 8.84 59.40 27.84
N ALA A 10 9.43 58.42 27.18
CA ALA A 10 8.96 57.94 25.91
C ALA A 10 7.61 57.23 26.12
N TRP A 11 6.54 57.79 25.63
CA TRP A 11 5.23 57.15 25.56
C TRP A 11 5.34 56.09 24.48
N ALA A 12 5.35 54.79 24.86
CA ALA A 12 5.16 53.68 23.95
C ALA A 12 3.74 53.78 23.40
N GLN A 13 3.57 54.13 22.11
CA GLN A 13 2.30 54.03 21.41
C GLN A 13 1.87 52.55 21.41
N ALA A 14 0.69 52.29 21.95
CA ALA A 14 0.08 50.97 21.83
C ALA A 14 -0.02 50.58 20.33
N PRO A 15 0.32 49.36 19.96
CA PRO A 15 0.24 48.93 18.57
C PRO A 15 -1.19 49.09 18.07
N THR A 16 -1.37 49.78 16.95
CA THR A 16 -2.69 49.97 16.31
C THR A 16 -3.28 48.57 15.99
N ALA A 17 -4.39 48.19 16.64
CA ALA A 17 -5.09 46.98 16.39
C ALA A 17 -6.17 47.24 15.34
N TYR A 18 -6.31 46.30 14.38
CA TYR A 18 -7.34 46.28 13.35
C TYR A 18 -8.23 45.08 13.51
N THR A 19 -9.47 45.22 13.03
CA THR A 19 -10.47 44.16 13.12
C THR A 19 -10.47 43.30 11.83
N LEU A 20 -10.20 42.01 11.99
CA LEU A 20 -10.45 41.00 10.96
C LEU A 20 -11.79 40.38 11.22
N SER A 21 -12.76 40.56 10.30
CA SER A 21 -14.10 39.98 10.40
C SER A 21 -14.44 39.19 9.14
N GLY A 22 -15.48 38.37 9.20
CA GLY A 22 -15.94 37.61 8.02
C GLY A 22 -16.85 36.46 8.37
N GLN A 23 -17.00 35.54 7.43
CA GLN A 23 -17.79 34.34 7.63
C GLN A 23 -16.97 33.11 7.22
N VAL A 24 -17.13 32.01 8.00
CA VAL A 24 -16.62 30.70 7.66
C VAL A 24 -17.80 29.89 7.08
N ARG A 25 -17.61 29.40 5.86
CA ARG A 25 -18.63 28.63 5.15
C ARG A 25 -18.04 27.34 4.60
N SER A 26 -18.89 26.35 4.34
CA SER A 26 -18.53 25.19 3.53
C SER A 26 -18.39 25.58 2.05
N SER A 27 -17.82 24.71 1.25
CA SER A 27 -17.78 24.84 -0.21
C SER A 27 -19.18 24.89 -0.86
N THR A 28 -20.19 24.34 -0.18
CA THR A 28 -21.61 24.41 -0.62
C THR A 28 -22.31 25.69 -0.19
N GLY A 29 -21.59 26.63 0.46
CA GLY A 29 -22.11 27.92 0.90
C GLY A 29 -22.78 27.90 2.26
N GLU A 30 -22.88 26.76 2.94
CA GLU A 30 -23.44 26.64 4.29
C GLU A 30 -22.54 27.30 5.32
N ALA A 31 -23.10 28.03 6.28
CA ALA A 31 -22.37 28.57 7.40
C ALA A 31 -21.82 27.43 8.26
N LEU A 32 -20.60 27.61 8.81
CA LEU A 32 -19.96 26.63 9.68
C LEU A 32 -19.86 27.18 11.14
N PRO A 33 -20.95 27.05 11.93
CA PRO A 33 -20.99 27.51 13.31
C PRO A 33 -19.95 26.75 14.16
N GLY A 34 -19.19 27.47 14.98
CA GLY A 34 -18.15 26.89 15.82
C GLY A 34 -16.83 26.63 15.12
N ALA A 35 -16.69 26.97 13.83
CA ALA A 35 -15.38 26.93 13.17
C ALA A 35 -14.37 27.83 13.91
N THR A 36 -13.21 27.31 14.23
CA THR A 36 -12.16 28.06 14.95
C THR A 36 -11.32 28.84 13.97
N VAL A 37 -11.27 30.17 14.13
CA VAL A 37 -10.41 31.08 13.37
C VAL A 37 -9.32 31.56 14.33
N ALA A 38 -8.07 31.19 14.10
CA ALA A 38 -6.95 31.47 15.01
C ALA A 38 -5.74 32.05 14.28
N VAL A 39 -4.95 32.84 14.99
CA VAL A 39 -3.61 33.27 14.60
C VAL A 39 -2.63 32.65 15.59
N PRO A 40 -2.07 31.46 15.28
CA PRO A 40 -1.26 30.69 16.22
C PRO A 40 -0.04 31.41 16.73
N ALA A 41 0.57 32.28 15.89
CA ALA A 41 1.75 33.06 16.24
C ALA A 41 1.49 34.10 17.38
N LEU A 42 0.22 34.50 17.58
CA LEU A 42 -0.20 35.43 18.60
C LEU A 42 -0.97 34.76 19.75
N GLY A 43 -1.28 33.48 19.66
CA GLY A 43 -2.11 32.77 20.62
C GLY A 43 -3.58 33.25 20.65
N LEU A 44 -4.02 33.99 19.63
CA LEU A 44 -5.35 34.57 19.53
C LEU A 44 -6.24 33.72 18.62
N GLY A 45 -7.51 33.51 19.00
CA GLY A 45 -8.48 32.82 18.21
C GLY A 45 -9.91 33.06 18.69
N VAL A 46 -10.88 32.83 17.80
CA VAL A 46 -12.31 32.99 18.04
C VAL A 46 -13.06 31.85 17.35
N ALA A 47 -14.16 31.40 17.95
CA ALA A 47 -15.10 30.50 17.31
C ALA A 47 -16.15 31.30 16.52
N ALA A 48 -16.50 30.86 15.32
CA ALA A 48 -17.57 31.44 14.52
C ALA A 48 -18.95 31.24 15.21
N ASP A 49 -19.81 32.21 15.10
CA ASP A 49 -21.16 32.20 15.67
C ASP A 49 -22.14 31.26 14.89
N ALA A 50 -23.42 31.29 15.27
CA ALA A 50 -24.46 30.45 14.64
C ALA A 50 -24.66 30.73 13.14
N GLN A 51 -24.24 31.87 12.63
CA GLN A 51 -24.27 32.27 11.23
C GLN A 51 -22.91 32.08 10.54
N GLY A 52 -21.94 31.46 11.22
CA GLY A 52 -20.57 31.27 10.75
C GLY A 52 -19.73 32.55 10.76
N ALA A 53 -20.22 33.64 11.38
CA ALA A 53 -19.49 34.91 11.41
C ALA A 53 -18.44 34.91 12.51
N PHE A 54 -17.32 35.58 12.25
CA PHE A 54 -16.24 35.75 13.21
C PHE A 54 -15.72 37.18 13.21
N THR A 55 -15.19 37.61 14.36
CA THR A 55 -14.52 38.91 14.52
C THR A 55 -13.32 38.71 15.42
N LEU A 56 -12.13 39.09 14.95
CA LEU A 56 -10.86 38.93 15.66
C LEU A 56 -10.05 40.25 15.59
N SER A 57 -9.65 40.80 16.71
CA SER A 57 -8.78 41.98 16.77
C SER A 57 -7.32 41.59 16.77
N LEU A 58 -6.54 42.11 15.82
CA LEU A 58 -5.13 41.77 15.59
C LEU A 58 -4.29 43.04 15.43
N PRO A 59 -3.03 43.07 15.89
CA PRO A 59 -2.12 44.19 15.62
C PRO A 59 -1.85 44.29 14.11
N ALA A 60 -1.46 45.51 13.69
CA ALA A 60 -1.00 45.74 12.31
C ALA A 60 0.19 44.82 11.99
N GLY A 61 0.18 44.22 10.79
CA GLY A 61 1.27 43.35 10.36
C GLY A 61 0.83 42.15 9.50
N ARG A 62 1.78 41.27 9.24
CA ARG A 62 1.54 40.05 8.45
C ARG A 62 1.19 38.89 9.38
N HIS A 63 0.03 38.28 9.15
CA HIS A 63 -0.51 37.21 9.98
C HIS A 63 -0.81 35.96 9.12
N GLN A 64 -0.68 34.78 9.73
CA GLN A 64 -1.21 33.53 9.21
C GLN A 64 -2.47 33.17 9.99
N VAL A 65 -3.61 33.20 9.35
CA VAL A 65 -4.89 32.81 9.91
C VAL A 65 -5.11 31.32 9.61
N LEU A 66 -5.30 30.53 10.66
CA LEU A 66 -5.62 29.11 10.59
C LEU A 66 -7.09 28.93 10.95
N VAL A 67 -7.83 28.29 10.06
CA VAL A 67 -9.26 27.97 10.25
C VAL A 67 -9.43 26.46 10.33
N ARG A 68 -10.15 25.98 11.35
CA ARG A 68 -10.43 24.56 11.57
C ARG A 68 -11.90 24.33 11.88
N PHE A 69 -12.43 23.25 11.32
CA PHE A 69 -13.75 22.71 11.66
C PHE A 69 -13.71 21.19 11.47
N ILE A 70 -14.33 20.43 12.39
CA ILE A 70 -14.31 18.96 12.31
C ILE A 70 -15.03 18.48 11.07
N GLY A 71 -14.44 17.50 10.37
CA GLY A 71 -14.94 17.02 9.09
C GLY A 71 -14.58 17.92 7.90
N TYR A 72 -13.72 18.94 8.12
CA TYR A 72 -13.24 19.86 7.09
C TYR A 72 -11.72 19.99 7.12
N GLN A 73 -11.12 20.18 5.96
CA GLN A 73 -9.68 20.42 5.83
C GLN A 73 -9.28 21.74 6.48
N PRO A 74 -8.19 21.79 7.28
CA PRO A 74 -7.71 23.03 7.86
C PRO A 74 -7.29 24.02 6.77
N LEU A 75 -7.78 25.26 6.83
CA LEU A 75 -7.40 26.33 5.90
C LEU A 75 -6.38 27.26 6.58
N THR A 76 -5.21 27.42 5.97
CA THR A 76 -4.22 28.42 6.38
C THR A 76 -4.14 29.53 5.33
N ARG A 77 -4.35 30.78 5.75
CA ARG A 77 -4.30 31.94 4.86
C ARG A 77 -3.40 33.04 5.41
N ALA A 78 -2.42 33.43 4.61
CA ALA A 78 -1.57 34.59 4.93
C ALA A 78 -2.27 35.88 4.51
N LEU A 79 -2.29 36.89 5.41
CA LEU A 79 -2.81 38.23 5.14
C LEU A 79 -1.94 39.29 5.78
N THR A 80 -2.00 40.51 5.24
CA THR A 80 -1.36 41.68 5.83
C THR A 80 -2.44 42.66 6.28
N LEU A 81 -2.53 42.90 7.56
CA LEU A 81 -3.54 43.76 8.17
C LEU A 81 -2.95 45.17 8.39
N SER A 82 -3.43 46.15 7.62
CA SER A 82 -3.08 47.57 7.71
C SER A 82 -4.31 48.47 7.92
N ARG A 83 -5.50 47.86 7.92
CA ARG A 83 -6.83 48.48 8.17
C ARG A 83 -7.80 47.35 8.51
N ASP A 84 -9.00 47.70 8.97
CA ASP A 84 -10.09 46.75 9.15
C ASP A 84 -10.36 45.99 7.84
N GLN A 85 -10.44 44.65 7.91
CA GLN A 85 -10.59 43.81 6.75
C GLN A 85 -11.69 42.75 6.96
N ARG A 86 -12.51 42.55 5.92
CA ARG A 86 -13.51 41.49 5.90
C ARG A 86 -13.06 40.36 4.98
N LEU A 87 -13.07 39.13 5.47
CA LEU A 87 -12.56 37.96 4.77
C LEU A 87 -13.49 36.77 4.91
N ASN A 88 -14.11 36.34 3.81
CA ASN A 88 -14.89 35.12 3.81
C ASN A 88 -13.96 33.91 3.60
N LEU A 89 -14.10 32.91 4.49
CA LEU A 89 -13.25 31.73 4.57
C LEU A 89 -14.10 30.52 4.22
N VAL A 90 -13.69 29.77 3.18
CA VAL A 90 -14.39 28.58 2.72
C VAL A 90 -13.57 27.38 3.11
N LEU A 91 -14.15 26.46 3.90
CA LEU A 91 -13.56 25.19 4.27
C LEU A 91 -14.08 24.06 3.38
N LEU A 92 -13.21 23.13 3.09
CA LEU A 92 -13.49 21.93 2.31
C LEU A 92 -13.79 20.79 3.26
N ALA A 93 -14.87 20.05 3.03
CA ALA A 93 -15.17 18.86 3.82
C ALA A 93 -14.06 17.80 3.64
N GLU A 94 -13.69 17.16 4.72
CA GLU A 94 -12.72 16.04 4.69
C GLU A 94 -13.39 14.84 4.02
N GLY A 95 -13.05 14.57 2.75
CA GLY A 95 -13.68 13.52 1.94
C GLY A 95 -14.58 13.98 0.80
N ASN A 96 -14.76 15.28 0.61
CA ASN A 96 -15.42 15.82 -0.57
C ASN A 96 -14.40 16.37 -1.56
N GLU A 97 -14.32 15.74 -2.73
CA GLU A 97 -13.65 16.33 -3.88
C GLU A 97 -14.45 17.58 -4.34
N LEU A 98 -13.76 18.68 -4.39
CA LEU A 98 -14.26 19.85 -5.12
C LEU A 98 -13.74 19.80 -6.53
N ASP A 99 -14.64 20.20 -7.46
CA ASP A 99 -14.25 20.56 -8.80
C ASP A 99 -12.96 21.37 -8.85
N GLU A 100 -12.09 20.94 -9.67
CA GLU A 100 -10.99 21.56 -10.41
C GLU A 100 -10.54 23.00 -10.07
N VAL A 101 -10.48 23.32 -8.78
CA VAL A 101 -9.38 24.07 -8.20
C VAL A 101 -8.55 23.02 -7.48
N VAL A 102 -7.51 22.57 -8.12
CA VAL A 102 -6.54 21.61 -7.59
C VAL A 102 -5.89 22.21 -6.34
N VAL A 103 -6.59 22.16 -5.22
CA VAL A 103 -5.95 22.16 -3.92
C VAL A 103 -5.61 20.70 -3.68
N GLU A 104 -4.46 20.31 -4.22
CA GLU A 104 -3.85 19.04 -3.90
C GLU A 104 -3.83 18.87 -2.38
N GLY A 105 -4.52 17.85 -1.88
CA GLY A 105 -4.33 17.32 -0.54
C GLY A 105 -2.96 16.66 -0.34
N ALA A 106 -1.94 17.13 -1.06
CA ALA A 106 -0.56 16.72 -0.87
C ALA A 106 -0.09 17.29 0.45
N VAL A 107 0.16 16.42 1.43
CA VAL A 107 0.82 16.77 2.69
C VAL A 107 2.05 17.59 2.37
N THR A 108 2.07 18.84 2.82
CA THR A 108 3.18 19.75 2.57
C THR A 108 4.45 19.28 3.28
N LEU A 109 5.63 19.67 2.80
CA LEU A 109 6.90 19.36 3.46
C LEU A 109 6.93 19.89 4.92
N GLN A 110 6.24 21.00 5.16
CA GLN A 110 6.10 21.59 6.50
C GLN A 110 5.20 20.72 7.41
N GLU A 111 4.13 20.17 6.89
CA GLU A 111 3.26 19.26 7.65
C GLU A 111 3.97 17.94 7.97
N LYS A 112 4.73 17.38 7.01
CA LYS A 112 5.60 16.22 7.27
C LYS A 112 6.61 16.50 8.38
N LEU A 113 7.23 17.69 8.39
CA LEU A 113 8.15 18.11 9.45
C LEU A 113 7.46 18.17 10.82
N ARG A 114 6.21 18.68 10.88
CA ARG A 114 5.44 18.90 12.11
C ARG A 114 4.65 17.69 12.60
N SER A 115 4.47 16.65 11.78
CA SER A 115 3.79 15.41 12.19
C SER A 115 4.59 14.67 13.26
N THR A 116 3.92 14.08 14.28
CA THR A 116 4.51 13.13 15.24
C THR A 116 4.85 11.81 14.58
N GLN A 117 4.09 11.43 13.58
CA GLN A 117 4.27 10.17 12.88
C GLN A 117 5.55 10.20 12.03
N MET A 118 6.29 9.10 12.07
CA MET A 118 7.52 8.88 11.31
C MET A 118 7.32 7.70 10.37
N GLY A 119 7.98 7.73 9.21
CA GLY A 119 7.84 6.65 8.22
C GLY A 119 6.47 6.60 7.54
N VAL A 120 5.75 7.73 7.48
CA VAL A 120 4.49 7.85 6.75
C VAL A 120 4.73 8.51 5.41
N GLU A 121 4.30 7.82 4.35
CA GLU A 121 4.36 8.32 2.98
C GLU A 121 2.96 8.37 2.37
N THR A 122 2.51 9.57 2.04
CA THR A 122 1.26 9.76 1.28
C THR A 122 1.59 9.91 -0.19
N LEU A 123 1.04 9.01 -1.00
CA LEU A 123 1.16 9.03 -2.45
C LEU A 123 -0.12 9.62 -3.05
N THR A 124 0.02 10.68 -3.84
CA THR A 124 -1.08 11.20 -4.64
C THR A 124 -1.13 10.49 -6.00
N ILE A 125 -2.33 10.31 -6.51
CA ILE A 125 -2.52 9.67 -7.83
C ILE A 125 -1.89 10.49 -8.95
N ARG A 126 -1.86 11.81 -8.82
CA ARG A 126 -1.18 12.69 -9.76
C ARG A 126 0.32 12.40 -9.87
N GLU A 127 1.00 12.18 -8.74
CA GLU A 127 2.41 11.76 -8.75
C GLU A 127 2.57 10.41 -9.48
N ALA A 128 1.74 9.42 -9.15
CA ALA A 128 1.81 8.10 -9.76
C ALA A 128 1.59 8.13 -11.28
N LYS A 129 0.66 8.96 -11.78
CA LYS A 129 0.35 9.11 -13.23
C LYS A 129 1.50 9.78 -14.03
N LEU A 130 2.42 10.48 -13.37
CA LEU A 130 3.57 11.08 -14.03
C LEU A 130 4.78 10.13 -14.14
N LEU A 131 4.77 9.02 -13.41
CA LEU A 131 5.87 8.06 -13.43
C LEU A 131 5.83 7.13 -14.65
N PRO A 132 7.01 6.68 -15.14
CA PRO A 132 7.05 5.66 -16.18
C PRO A 132 6.35 4.38 -15.68
N ALA A 133 5.48 3.84 -16.52
CA ALA A 133 4.64 2.71 -16.18
C ALA A 133 4.97 1.48 -17.04
N LEU A 134 5.03 0.30 -16.43
CA LEU A 134 5.20 -0.97 -17.12
C LEU A 134 3.98 -1.20 -18.04
N PHE A 135 4.21 -1.41 -19.32
CA PHE A 135 3.18 -1.55 -20.35
C PHE A 135 2.18 -0.38 -20.42
N GLY A 136 2.52 0.77 -19.82
CA GLY A 136 1.63 1.94 -19.77
C GLY A 136 0.56 1.90 -18.67
N GLU A 137 0.61 0.91 -17.79
CA GLU A 137 -0.33 0.75 -16.67
C GLU A 137 0.22 1.38 -15.39
N VAL A 138 -0.47 2.42 -14.88
CA VAL A 138 -0.09 3.12 -13.65
C VAL A 138 -0.35 2.24 -12.44
N ASP A 139 0.72 1.89 -11.72
CA ASP A 139 0.66 0.97 -10.58
C ASP A 139 1.04 1.65 -9.27
N ILE A 140 0.10 1.63 -8.33
CA ILE A 140 0.22 2.29 -7.03
C ILE A 140 1.25 1.58 -6.14
N LEU A 141 1.21 0.24 -6.05
CA LEU A 141 2.13 -0.51 -5.21
C LEU A 141 3.56 -0.43 -5.74
N LYS A 142 3.75 -0.46 -7.06
CA LYS A 142 5.08 -0.25 -7.67
C LYS A 142 5.61 1.16 -7.41
N THR A 143 4.73 2.17 -7.35
CA THR A 143 5.13 3.52 -6.97
C THR A 143 5.56 3.58 -5.50
N LEU A 144 4.89 2.86 -4.59
CA LEU A 144 5.31 2.75 -3.20
C LEU A 144 6.67 2.03 -3.04
N GLN A 145 7.01 1.09 -3.93
CA GLN A 145 8.33 0.45 -3.95
C GLN A 145 9.48 1.41 -4.28
N LEU A 146 9.19 2.61 -4.79
CA LEU A 146 10.18 3.67 -5.01
C LEU A 146 10.46 4.51 -3.76
N LYS A 147 9.79 4.23 -2.63
CA LYS A 147 10.03 4.92 -1.36
C LYS A 147 11.06 4.17 -0.50
N PRO A 148 11.88 4.88 0.30
CA PRO A 148 12.90 4.23 1.13
C PRO A 148 12.26 3.30 2.16
N GLY A 149 12.97 2.20 2.51
CA GLY A 149 12.48 1.18 3.44
C GLY A 149 11.42 0.24 2.87
N VAL A 150 11.03 0.41 1.60
CA VAL A 150 10.14 -0.49 0.87
C VAL A 150 10.94 -1.23 -0.18
N GLN A 151 10.93 -2.56 -0.10
CA GLN A 151 11.67 -3.41 -1.03
C GLN A 151 10.70 -4.24 -1.86
N ASN A 152 11.08 -4.56 -3.09
CA ASN A 152 10.39 -5.52 -3.93
C ASN A 152 10.93 -6.94 -3.71
N GLY A 153 10.14 -7.95 -4.06
CA GLY A 153 10.55 -9.36 -4.00
C GLY A 153 11.52 -9.78 -5.11
N GLY A 154 11.75 -8.92 -6.09
CA GLY A 154 12.55 -9.21 -7.29
C GLY A 154 11.88 -8.69 -8.55
N GLU A 155 12.42 -9.03 -9.72
CA GLU A 155 11.83 -8.67 -11.00
C GLU A 155 10.44 -9.28 -11.15
N GLY A 156 9.48 -8.50 -11.64
CA GLY A 156 8.14 -8.98 -11.90
C GLY A 156 7.25 -9.19 -10.69
N THR A 157 7.68 -8.81 -9.47
CA THR A 157 6.85 -8.93 -8.26
C THR A 157 6.34 -7.58 -7.80
N SER A 158 5.10 -7.53 -7.26
CA SER A 158 4.55 -6.35 -6.59
C SER A 158 4.46 -6.53 -5.07
N GLY A 159 5.03 -7.60 -4.52
CA GLY A 159 5.14 -7.80 -3.08
C GLY A 159 5.81 -6.62 -2.40
N LEU A 160 5.24 -6.18 -1.29
CA LEU A 160 5.83 -5.15 -0.44
C LEU A 160 6.54 -5.82 0.74
N PHE A 161 7.83 -5.54 0.87
CA PHE A 161 8.63 -5.99 2.01
C PHE A 161 9.13 -4.75 2.74
N VAL A 162 8.48 -4.41 3.84
CA VAL A 162 8.74 -3.15 4.54
C VAL A 162 9.59 -3.40 5.78
N ARG A 163 10.75 -2.73 5.84
CA ARG A 163 11.68 -2.81 6.98
C ARG A 163 11.94 -4.25 7.45
N GLY A 164 12.20 -5.16 6.50
CA GLY A 164 12.53 -6.57 6.77
C GLY A 164 11.35 -7.44 7.22
N GLY A 165 10.12 -6.97 7.10
CA GLY A 165 8.93 -7.80 7.24
C GLY A 165 8.57 -8.52 5.96
N SER A 166 7.90 -9.67 6.04
CA SER A 166 7.37 -10.43 4.91
C SER A 166 6.11 -9.77 4.33
N SER A 167 5.71 -10.17 3.13
CA SER A 167 4.58 -9.57 2.42
C SER A 167 3.25 -9.72 3.16
N ASP A 168 3.03 -10.83 3.86
CA ASP A 168 1.84 -11.09 4.68
C ASP A 168 1.74 -10.23 5.95
N GLN A 169 2.85 -9.61 6.34
CA GLN A 169 2.92 -8.73 7.50
C GLN A 169 2.50 -7.30 7.21
N ASN A 170 2.05 -6.99 6.00
CA ASN A 170 1.51 -5.70 5.62
C ASN A 170 -0.02 -5.74 5.64
N LEU A 171 -0.64 -4.74 6.27
CA LEU A 171 -2.07 -4.52 6.24
C LEU A 171 -2.42 -3.68 5.02
N VAL A 172 -3.07 -4.29 4.03
CA VAL A 172 -3.51 -3.58 2.83
C VAL A 172 -5.01 -3.38 2.90
N LEU A 173 -5.45 -2.13 2.92
CA LEU A 173 -6.85 -1.74 3.06
C LEU A 173 -7.33 -0.98 1.82
N LEU A 174 -8.58 -1.21 1.43
CA LEU A 174 -9.32 -0.42 0.45
C LEU A 174 -10.61 0.08 1.11
N ASP A 175 -10.73 1.39 1.34
CA ASP A 175 -11.84 2.00 2.09
C ASP A 175 -12.14 1.27 3.43
N ASN A 176 -11.11 0.90 4.20
CA ASN A 176 -11.16 0.14 5.46
C ASN A 176 -11.46 -1.36 5.35
N ALA A 177 -11.69 -1.93 4.17
CA ALA A 177 -11.77 -3.37 3.97
C ALA A 177 -10.39 -3.98 3.67
N LEU A 178 -10.11 -5.15 4.22
CA LEU A 178 -8.86 -5.87 4.02
C LEU A 178 -8.79 -6.44 2.59
N VAL A 179 -7.64 -6.24 1.92
CA VAL A 179 -7.32 -6.87 0.63
C VAL A 179 -6.26 -7.93 0.85
N TYR A 180 -6.60 -9.20 0.65
CA TYR A 180 -5.72 -10.33 0.95
C TYR A 180 -4.59 -10.52 -0.07
N ASN A 181 -4.90 -10.47 -1.35
CA ASN A 181 -3.90 -10.48 -2.41
C ASN A 181 -4.07 -9.21 -3.26
N PRO A 182 -3.23 -8.20 -3.04
CA PRO A 182 -3.37 -6.92 -3.73
C PRO A 182 -2.76 -6.92 -5.14
N ASN A 183 -2.63 -8.10 -5.79
CA ASN A 183 -1.84 -8.25 -7.01
C ASN A 183 -2.56 -9.05 -8.09
N HIS A 184 -2.33 -8.64 -9.36
CA HIS A 184 -2.62 -9.38 -10.58
C HIS A 184 -1.35 -9.98 -11.18
N LEU A 185 -1.51 -10.98 -12.05
CA LEU A 185 -0.46 -11.62 -12.84
C LEU A 185 0.79 -11.92 -11.99
N PHE A 186 0.61 -12.74 -10.94
CA PHE A 186 1.70 -13.18 -10.06
C PHE A 186 2.52 -12.02 -9.45
N GLY A 187 1.94 -10.82 -9.36
CA GLY A 187 2.59 -9.66 -8.80
C GLY A 187 3.10 -8.62 -9.81
N LEU A 188 2.73 -8.71 -11.07
CA LEU A 188 3.12 -7.72 -12.08
C LEU A 188 2.35 -6.41 -11.98
N PHE A 189 1.07 -6.46 -11.57
CA PHE A 189 0.20 -5.30 -11.42
C PHE A 189 -0.53 -5.33 -10.08
N SER A 190 -0.82 -4.16 -9.53
CA SER A 190 -1.69 -4.05 -8.37
C SER A 190 -3.17 -4.05 -8.76
N VAL A 191 -4.02 -4.48 -7.82
CA VAL A 191 -5.50 -4.47 -7.98
C VAL A 191 -6.08 -3.05 -7.94
N PHE A 192 -5.28 -2.03 -7.67
CA PHE A 192 -5.74 -0.66 -7.48
C PHE A 192 -5.78 0.10 -8.81
N ASN A 193 -6.99 0.35 -9.31
CA ASN A 193 -7.18 1.19 -10.49
C ASN A 193 -6.92 2.66 -10.14
N SER A 194 -5.91 3.28 -10.78
CA SER A 194 -5.49 4.65 -10.52
C SER A 194 -6.58 5.71 -10.76
N ASP A 195 -7.61 5.42 -11.57
CA ASP A 195 -8.71 6.36 -11.81
C ASP A 195 -9.77 6.33 -10.69
N ALA A 196 -9.84 5.23 -9.93
CA ALA A 196 -10.75 5.07 -8.80
C ALA A 196 -10.14 5.49 -7.45
N VAL A 197 -8.82 5.54 -7.33
CA VAL A 197 -8.13 5.83 -6.07
C VAL A 197 -7.93 7.34 -5.89
N GLN A 198 -8.14 7.83 -4.67
CA GLN A 198 -7.89 9.20 -4.25
C GLN A 198 -6.48 9.39 -3.72
N SER A 199 -6.11 8.59 -2.72
CA SER A 199 -4.82 8.65 -2.05
C SER A 199 -4.43 7.30 -1.48
N VAL A 200 -3.14 7.14 -1.22
CA VAL A 200 -2.58 5.99 -0.54
C VAL A 200 -1.65 6.46 0.55
N ASP A 201 -1.91 6.03 1.79
CA ASP A 201 -1.05 6.26 2.91
C ASP A 201 -0.30 4.98 3.28
N LEU A 202 1.02 5.04 3.24
CA LEU A 202 1.90 3.97 3.69
C LEU A 202 2.50 4.31 5.04
N TYR A 203 2.21 3.52 6.05
CA TYR A 203 2.79 3.60 7.38
C TYR A 203 3.87 2.52 7.52
N LYS A 204 5.14 2.90 7.63
CA LYS A 204 6.30 1.97 7.81
C LYS A 204 6.66 1.77 9.28
N SER A 205 6.20 2.64 10.16
CA SER A 205 6.38 2.57 11.61
C SER A 205 5.35 3.44 12.34
N GLY A 206 5.23 3.25 13.65
CA GLY A 206 4.43 4.12 14.51
C GLY A 206 2.99 4.29 14.04
N PHE A 207 2.41 3.27 13.44
CA PHE A 207 1.05 3.37 12.94
C PHE A 207 0.04 3.52 14.07
N PRO A 208 -1.05 4.29 13.85
CA PRO A 208 -2.08 4.55 14.85
C PRO A 208 -2.67 3.27 15.45
N ALA A 209 -3.14 3.34 16.70
CA ALA A 209 -3.69 2.20 17.43
C ALA A 209 -4.93 1.57 16.77
N GLN A 210 -5.59 2.30 15.88
CA GLN A 210 -6.73 1.82 15.09
C GLN A 210 -6.38 0.67 14.14
N PHE A 211 -5.12 0.54 13.73
CA PHE A 211 -4.66 -0.54 12.86
C PHE A 211 -4.08 -1.68 13.67
N GLY A 212 -4.41 -2.92 13.36
CA GLY A 212 -3.92 -4.13 14.02
C GLY A 212 -3.91 -5.34 13.10
N GLY A 213 -3.54 -6.52 13.64
CA GLY A 213 -3.57 -7.77 12.90
C GLY A 213 -2.44 -8.00 11.90
N ARG A 214 -1.47 -7.06 11.80
CA ARG A 214 -0.28 -7.19 10.95
C ARG A 214 0.94 -6.58 11.65
N LEU A 215 2.17 -6.93 11.18
CA LEU A 215 3.41 -6.70 11.93
C LEU A 215 4.36 -5.68 11.30
N SER A 216 4.18 -5.31 10.03
CA SER A 216 5.24 -4.61 9.28
C SER A 216 4.85 -3.23 8.79
N SER A 217 3.74 -3.10 8.09
CA SER A 217 3.27 -1.83 7.57
C SER A 217 1.75 -1.81 7.39
N VAL A 218 1.22 -0.61 7.15
CA VAL A 218 -0.16 -0.41 6.73
C VAL A 218 -0.15 0.35 5.40
N VAL A 219 -0.88 -0.16 4.42
CA VAL A 219 -1.18 0.51 3.16
C VAL A 219 -2.67 0.81 3.15
N ASP A 220 -3.04 2.05 3.40
CA ASP A 220 -4.43 2.51 3.46
C ASP A 220 -4.78 3.21 2.14
N VAL A 221 -5.57 2.53 1.31
CA VAL A 221 -6.02 3.01 -0.01
C VAL A 221 -7.43 3.55 0.11
N LYS A 222 -7.62 4.81 -0.25
CA LYS A 222 -8.92 5.47 -0.23
C LYS A 222 -9.43 5.63 -1.66
N LEU A 223 -10.65 5.17 -1.90
CA LEU A 223 -11.34 5.41 -3.16
C LEU A 223 -11.85 6.85 -3.22
N ARG A 224 -11.80 7.42 -4.40
CA ARG A 224 -12.33 8.74 -4.75
C ARG A 224 -13.86 8.75 -4.65
N ALA A 225 -14.44 9.82 -4.18
CA ALA A 225 -15.87 10.08 -4.35
C ALA A 225 -16.14 10.59 -5.77
N GLY A 226 -17.32 10.39 -6.29
CA GLY A 226 -17.70 10.95 -7.57
C GLY A 226 -18.09 12.44 -7.47
N SER A 227 -18.17 13.12 -8.62
CA SER A 227 -18.62 14.52 -8.70
C SER A 227 -20.07 14.67 -8.26
N ARG A 228 -20.34 15.69 -7.45
CA ARG A 228 -21.74 16.06 -7.08
C ARG A 228 -22.37 17.06 -8.04
N GLU A 229 -21.63 17.62 -8.98
CA GLU A 229 -22.10 18.71 -9.84
C GLU A 229 -22.48 18.24 -11.24
N LYS A 230 -21.64 17.42 -11.85
CA LYS A 230 -21.79 17.01 -13.25
C LYS A 230 -21.37 15.57 -13.48
N ILE A 231 -21.84 14.98 -14.56
CA ILE A 231 -21.35 13.70 -15.04
C ILE A 231 -19.97 13.93 -15.67
N GLY A 232 -19.00 13.13 -15.27
CA GLY A 232 -17.65 13.08 -15.83
C GLY A 232 -17.32 11.69 -16.32
N VAL A 233 -16.54 11.60 -17.38
CA VAL A 233 -16.05 10.34 -17.93
C VAL A 233 -14.54 10.47 -18.12
N THR A 234 -13.79 9.60 -17.48
CA THR A 234 -12.33 9.51 -17.61
C THR A 234 -11.96 8.12 -18.13
N GLY A 235 -11.01 8.05 -19.03
CA GLY A 235 -10.57 6.76 -19.55
C GLY A 235 -9.13 6.77 -20.03
N GLY A 236 -8.62 5.55 -20.29
CA GLY A 236 -7.29 5.33 -20.85
C GLY A 236 -7.28 4.09 -21.71
N ILE A 237 -6.62 4.18 -22.86
CA ILE A 237 -6.38 3.07 -23.79
C ILE A 237 -4.88 2.90 -23.95
N GLY A 238 -4.37 1.78 -23.42
CA GLY A 238 -2.96 1.39 -23.52
C GLY A 238 -2.74 0.21 -24.45
N LEU A 239 -1.50 -0.28 -24.52
CA LEU A 239 -1.15 -1.42 -25.37
C LEU A 239 -1.77 -2.73 -24.93
N ILE A 240 -1.89 -2.95 -23.62
CA ILE A 240 -2.35 -4.24 -23.06
C ILE A 240 -3.61 -4.12 -22.20
N SER A 241 -4.02 -2.89 -21.84
CA SER A 241 -5.16 -2.65 -20.95
C SER A 241 -5.93 -1.42 -21.36
N SER A 242 -7.21 -1.40 -21.01
CA SER A 242 -8.08 -0.21 -21.10
C SER A 242 -8.80 -0.03 -19.79
N ARG A 243 -9.09 1.24 -19.45
CA ARG A 243 -9.86 1.62 -18.28
C ARG A 243 -10.87 2.69 -18.62
N LEU A 244 -11.98 2.66 -17.92
CA LEU A 244 -13.08 3.63 -18.05
C LEU A 244 -13.68 3.91 -16.68
N THR A 245 -13.85 5.16 -16.36
CA THR A 245 -14.46 5.65 -15.13
C THR A 245 -15.58 6.61 -15.45
N VAL A 246 -16.73 6.39 -14.87
CA VAL A 246 -17.91 7.26 -14.96
C VAL A 246 -18.28 7.72 -13.56
N GLU A 247 -18.47 9.00 -13.38
CA GLU A 247 -18.87 9.60 -12.11
C GLU A 247 -19.96 10.66 -12.31
N GLY A 248 -20.69 10.97 -11.26
CA GLY A 248 -21.71 11.99 -11.34
C GLY A 248 -22.55 12.16 -10.07
N PRO A 249 -23.45 13.15 -10.07
CA PRO A 249 -24.33 13.44 -8.94
C PRO A 249 -25.41 12.37 -8.75
N LEU A 250 -25.81 12.19 -7.49
CA LEU A 250 -26.97 11.41 -7.07
C LEU A 250 -28.01 12.32 -6.40
N ALA A 251 -29.29 12.03 -6.66
CA ALA A 251 -30.43 12.58 -5.92
C ALA A 251 -30.34 14.10 -5.67
N ASN A 252 -30.38 14.89 -6.72
CA ASN A 252 -30.35 16.36 -6.67
C ASN A 252 -29.12 16.91 -5.92
N HIS A 253 -27.92 16.40 -6.25
CA HIS A 253 -26.63 16.80 -5.69
C HIS A 253 -26.42 16.49 -4.19
N LYS A 254 -27.33 15.73 -3.56
CA LYS A 254 -27.15 15.26 -2.16
C LYS A 254 -26.09 14.17 -2.04
N GLY A 255 -25.74 13.52 -3.13
CA GLY A 255 -24.72 12.48 -3.16
C GLY A 255 -23.97 12.45 -4.48
N SER A 256 -23.04 11.54 -4.61
CA SER A 256 -22.31 11.26 -5.82
C SER A 256 -22.04 9.76 -5.98
N PHE A 257 -21.74 9.35 -7.20
CA PHE A 257 -21.28 8.01 -7.51
C PHE A 257 -20.06 8.06 -8.41
N ILE A 258 -19.27 7.01 -8.34
CA ILE A 258 -18.18 6.70 -9.25
C ILE A 258 -18.20 5.20 -9.52
N VAL A 259 -18.04 4.81 -10.79
CA VAL A 259 -17.87 3.43 -11.23
C VAL A 259 -16.67 3.41 -12.17
N SER A 260 -15.71 2.56 -11.89
CA SER A 260 -14.47 2.46 -12.64
C SER A 260 -14.18 1.00 -12.99
N GLY A 261 -14.00 0.72 -14.27
CA GLY A 261 -13.60 -0.59 -14.78
C GLY A 261 -12.24 -0.55 -15.46
N ARG A 262 -11.48 -1.63 -15.33
CA ARG A 262 -10.21 -1.87 -16.03
C ARG A 262 -10.17 -3.32 -16.49
N ARG A 263 -9.65 -3.58 -17.70
CA ARG A 263 -9.42 -4.92 -18.22
C ARG A 263 -8.14 -4.96 -19.08
N THR A 264 -7.37 -6.03 -18.93
CA THR A 264 -6.32 -6.38 -19.89
C THR A 264 -6.89 -7.25 -21.00
N TYR A 265 -6.26 -7.20 -22.18
CA TYR A 265 -6.72 -7.95 -23.37
C TYR A 265 -5.58 -8.72 -24.03
N PHE A 266 -4.60 -9.18 -23.24
CA PHE A 266 -3.52 -10.05 -23.72
C PHE A 266 -4.08 -11.35 -24.31
N ASP A 267 -5.15 -11.91 -23.72
CA ASP A 267 -5.87 -13.07 -24.19
C ASP A 267 -6.38 -12.95 -25.64
N ILE A 268 -6.75 -11.76 -26.08
CA ILE A 268 -7.21 -11.54 -27.46
C ILE A 268 -6.07 -11.79 -28.46
N PHE A 269 -4.88 -11.29 -28.15
CA PHE A 269 -3.70 -11.48 -29.00
C PHE A 269 -3.22 -12.92 -29.02
N THR A 270 -3.17 -13.60 -27.86
CA THR A 270 -2.71 -14.98 -27.78
C THR A 270 -3.69 -15.93 -28.46
N ARG A 271 -5.01 -15.71 -28.33
CA ARG A 271 -6.01 -16.49 -29.07
C ARG A 271 -5.87 -16.35 -30.58
N ALA A 272 -5.73 -15.12 -31.07
CA ALA A 272 -5.54 -14.88 -32.50
C ALA A 272 -4.28 -15.56 -33.05
N LEU A 273 -3.16 -15.50 -32.27
CA LEU A 273 -1.92 -16.18 -32.65
C LEU A 273 -2.06 -17.70 -32.62
N ASN A 274 -2.68 -18.26 -31.60
CA ASN A 274 -2.90 -19.70 -31.47
C ASN A 274 -3.81 -20.22 -32.58
N GLN A 275 -4.91 -19.53 -32.89
CA GLN A 275 -5.79 -19.90 -34.01
C GLN A 275 -5.06 -19.86 -35.37
N ARG A 276 -4.20 -18.85 -35.59
CA ARG A 276 -3.43 -18.75 -36.84
C ARG A 276 -2.43 -19.87 -37.02
N ASN A 277 -1.90 -20.41 -35.92
CA ASN A 277 -0.87 -21.47 -35.95
C ASN A 277 -1.47 -22.84 -35.59
N GLU A 278 -2.78 -22.97 -35.54
CA GLU A 278 -3.45 -24.26 -35.34
C GLU A 278 -3.10 -25.23 -36.48
N GLY A 279 -2.62 -26.43 -36.11
CA GLY A 279 -2.18 -27.44 -37.06
C GLY A 279 -0.73 -27.27 -37.57
N VAL A 280 0.01 -26.27 -37.14
CA VAL A 280 1.44 -26.17 -37.42
C VAL A 280 2.20 -27.16 -36.55
N GLU A 281 3.04 -28.00 -37.20
CA GLU A 281 3.85 -29.01 -36.52
C GLU A 281 4.79 -28.37 -35.49
N ASP A 282 4.90 -28.91 -34.28
CA ASP A 282 5.69 -28.45 -33.14
C ASP A 282 5.30 -27.07 -32.56
N TYR A 283 4.17 -26.47 -32.98
CA TYR A 283 3.70 -25.24 -32.39
C TYR A 283 3.18 -25.47 -30.96
N GLN A 284 3.76 -24.77 -29.99
CA GLN A 284 3.25 -24.79 -28.60
C GLN A 284 2.30 -23.60 -28.40
N PRO A 285 1.03 -23.84 -28.03
CA PRO A 285 0.08 -22.76 -27.79
C PRO A 285 0.59 -21.80 -26.69
N ILE A 286 0.46 -20.50 -26.95
CA ILE A 286 0.81 -19.46 -25.98
C ILE A 286 -0.28 -19.44 -24.90
N PRO A 287 0.08 -19.39 -23.60
CA PRO A 287 -0.90 -19.25 -22.51
C PRO A 287 -1.83 -18.05 -22.69
N SER A 288 -3.09 -18.23 -22.38
CA SER A 288 -4.07 -17.14 -22.34
C SER A 288 -4.12 -16.54 -20.95
N TYR A 289 -4.14 -15.21 -20.88
CA TYR A 289 -4.27 -14.49 -19.62
C TYR A 289 -5.02 -13.17 -19.78
N PHE A 290 -5.90 -12.89 -18.83
CA PHE A 290 -6.47 -11.57 -18.63
C PHE A 290 -6.81 -11.33 -17.16
N PHE A 291 -6.92 -10.08 -16.79
CA PHE A 291 -7.57 -9.67 -15.54
C PHE A 291 -8.55 -8.53 -15.78
N TYR A 292 -9.46 -8.36 -14.86
CA TYR A 292 -10.32 -7.20 -14.79
C TYR A 292 -10.55 -6.75 -13.36
N ASP A 293 -10.81 -5.44 -13.22
CA ASP A 293 -11.21 -4.78 -12.00
C ASP A 293 -12.47 -3.97 -12.22
N LEU A 294 -13.35 -4.00 -11.24
CA LEU A 294 -14.49 -3.11 -11.13
C LEU A 294 -14.49 -2.48 -9.75
N ASN A 295 -14.47 -1.16 -9.71
CA ASN A 295 -14.62 -0.36 -8.50
C ASN A 295 -15.91 0.43 -8.57
N ALA A 296 -16.64 0.51 -7.47
CA ALA A 296 -17.81 1.37 -7.36
C ALA A 296 -17.83 2.02 -5.99
N LYS A 297 -18.16 3.32 -5.94
CA LYS A 297 -18.40 4.03 -4.67
C LYS A 297 -19.55 5.00 -4.85
N ALA A 298 -20.38 5.09 -3.84
CA ALA A 298 -21.44 6.07 -3.75
C ALA A 298 -21.44 6.69 -2.35
N ASN A 299 -21.80 7.96 -2.27
CA ASN A 299 -22.04 8.64 -1.01
C ASN A 299 -23.34 9.42 -1.07
N TYR A 300 -23.99 9.55 0.08
CA TYR A 300 -25.28 10.23 0.18
C TYR A 300 -25.43 10.92 1.53
N ARG A 301 -25.80 12.22 1.51
CA ARG A 301 -26.14 12.97 2.71
C ARG A 301 -27.57 12.70 3.12
N LEU A 302 -27.79 11.99 4.24
CA LEU A 302 -29.09 11.73 4.81
C LEU A 302 -29.67 12.98 5.50
N GLY A 303 -28.79 13.84 6.04
CA GLY A 303 -29.11 15.08 6.72
C GLY A 303 -27.87 15.96 6.88
N GLU A 304 -27.95 16.98 7.73
CA GLU A 304 -26.82 17.89 7.99
C GLU A 304 -25.68 17.24 8.78
N LYS A 305 -26.01 16.19 9.54
CA LYS A 305 -25.07 15.49 10.45
C LYS A 305 -24.73 14.09 10.01
N ASP A 306 -25.44 13.56 9.01
CA ASP A 306 -25.37 12.15 8.63
C ASP A 306 -24.99 11.98 7.18
N GLU A 307 -23.94 11.22 6.93
CA GLU A 307 -23.50 10.84 5.58
C GLU A 307 -23.27 9.32 5.50
N LEU A 308 -23.81 8.71 4.46
CA LEU A 308 -23.67 7.28 4.16
C LEU A 308 -22.74 7.10 2.97
N PHE A 309 -21.81 6.14 3.07
CA PHE A 309 -20.89 5.74 2.01
C PHE A 309 -21.06 4.25 1.75
N ALA A 310 -21.05 3.88 0.50
CA ALA A 310 -20.99 2.49 0.07
C ALA A 310 -19.89 2.35 -0.99
N SER A 311 -19.00 1.37 -0.82
CA SER A 311 -17.98 1.04 -1.81
C SER A 311 -17.91 -0.45 -2.06
N ALA A 312 -17.54 -0.83 -3.28
CA ALA A 312 -17.38 -2.20 -3.70
C ALA A 312 -16.19 -2.34 -4.66
N TYR A 313 -15.54 -3.49 -4.59
CA TYR A 313 -14.48 -3.89 -5.50
C TYR A 313 -14.68 -5.34 -5.91
N LEU A 314 -14.46 -5.62 -7.18
CA LEU A 314 -14.41 -6.95 -7.76
C LEU A 314 -13.23 -7.02 -8.71
N GLY A 315 -12.27 -7.90 -8.43
CA GLY A 315 -11.12 -8.19 -9.30
C GLY A 315 -10.96 -9.67 -9.51
N ARG A 316 -10.63 -10.06 -10.73
CA ARG A 316 -10.39 -11.45 -11.09
C ARG A 316 -9.27 -11.56 -12.12
N ASP A 317 -8.40 -12.51 -11.91
CA ASP A 317 -7.42 -13.02 -12.86
C ASP A 317 -7.88 -14.36 -13.40
N ASP A 318 -7.59 -14.59 -14.68
CA ASP A 318 -7.90 -15.83 -15.37
C ASP A 318 -6.72 -16.20 -16.27
N PHE A 319 -6.05 -17.31 -15.95
CA PHE A 319 -4.92 -17.85 -16.68
C PHE A 319 -5.25 -19.24 -17.16
N SER A 320 -5.08 -19.51 -18.43
CA SER A 320 -5.24 -20.85 -18.98
C SER A 320 -4.08 -21.23 -19.88
N PHE A 321 -3.64 -22.45 -19.74
CA PHE A 321 -2.60 -23.05 -20.56
C PHE A 321 -3.11 -24.39 -21.11
N GLN A 322 -2.94 -24.57 -22.42
CA GLN A 322 -3.28 -25.80 -23.12
C GLN A 322 -2.01 -26.32 -23.79
N SER A 323 -1.65 -27.56 -23.53
CA SER A 323 -0.55 -28.23 -24.19
C SER A 323 -1.06 -29.19 -25.26
N LEU A 324 -0.26 -29.39 -26.29
CA LEU A 324 -0.53 -30.42 -27.32
C LEU A 324 -0.55 -31.85 -26.75
N SER A 325 0.04 -32.05 -25.55
CA SER A 325 0.13 -33.35 -24.86
C SER A 325 -1.04 -33.63 -23.90
N SER A 326 -2.26 -33.11 -24.18
CA SER A 326 -3.47 -33.29 -23.37
C SER A 326 -3.45 -32.71 -21.95
N PHE A 327 -2.44 -31.93 -21.60
CA PHE A 327 -2.33 -31.23 -20.31
C PHE A 327 -2.99 -29.87 -20.40
N ASN A 328 -4.14 -29.68 -19.74
CA ASN A 328 -4.83 -28.40 -19.65
C ASN A 328 -4.81 -27.90 -18.22
N PHE A 329 -4.38 -26.68 -18.04
CA PHE A 329 -4.21 -26.05 -16.75
C PHE A 329 -4.96 -24.71 -16.73
N ASP A 330 -5.94 -24.60 -15.82
CA ASP A 330 -6.73 -23.39 -15.61
C ASP A 330 -6.48 -22.86 -14.20
N PHE A 331 -6.13 -21.59 -14.09
CA PHE A 331 -5.87 -20.96 -12.81
C PHE A 331 -6.59 -19.60 -12.72
N ALA A 332 -7.49 -19.48 -11.76
CA ALA A 332 -8.23 -18.24 -11.52
C ALA A 332 -8.13 -17.83 -10.04
N TRP A 333 -7.98 -16.54 -9.81
CA TRP A 333 -7.98 -15.96 -8.45
C TRP A 333 -8.57 -14.55 -8.44
N GLY A 334 -8.93 -14.06 -7.27
CA GLY A 334 -9.45 -12.70 -7.17
C GLY A 334 -9.98 -12.32 -5.80
N ASN A 335 -10.20 -11.02 -5.64
CA ASN A 335 -10.82 -10.42 -4.47
C ASN A 335 -12.21 -9.86 -4.81
N THR A 336 -13.14 -10.01 -3.88
CA THR A 336 -14.41 -9.29 -3.87
C THR A 336 -14.57 -8.65 -2.51
N LEU A 337 -14.88 -7.37 -2.47
CA LEU A 337 -15.16 -6.68 -1.21
C LEU A 337 -16.31 -5.68 -1.35
N GLY A 338 -17.00 -5.47 -0.24
CA GLY A 338 -18.04 -4.45 -0.10
C GLY A 338 -17.95 -3.81 1.27
N VAL A 339 -18.13 -2.49 1.31
CA VAL A 339 -18.09 -1.68 2.53
C VAL A 339 -19.28 -0.75 2.56
N VAL A 340 -19.92 -0.66 3.72
CA VAL A 340 -20.91 0.39 4.04
C VAL A 340 -20.40 1.13 5.27
N ARG A 341 -20.34 2.45 5.19
CA ARG A 341 -19.91 3.32 6.29
C ARG A 341 -20.95 4.41 6.53
N TRP A 342 -21.36 4.56 7.76
CA TRP A 342 -22.17 5.67 8.24
C TRP A 342 -21.30 6.60 9.09
N GLN A 343 -21.35 7.89 8.77
CA GLN A 343 -20.66 8.95 9.47
C GLN A 343 -21.71 9.85 10.13
N HIS A 344 -21.57 10.08 11.44
CA HIS A 344 -22.43 10.98 12.19
C HIS A 344 -21.61 12.04 12.91
N THR A 345 -21.96 13.31 12.70
CA THR A 345 -21.31 14.46 13.35
C THR A 345 -22.15 14.92 14.53
N PHE A 346 -21.82 14.49 15.76
CA PHE A 346 -22.50 14.94 16.97
C PHE A 346 -22.30 16.43 17.20
N SER A 347 -21.05 16.89 17.05
CA SER A 347 -20.64 18.27 17.19
C SER A 347 -19.38 18.54 16.36
N PRO A 348 -18.95 19.82 16.21
CA PRO A 348 -17.68 20.14 15.55
C PRO A 348 -16.44 19.51 16.18
N LYS A 349 -16.56 18.92 17.37
CA LYS A 349 -15.49 18.28 18.13
C LYS A 349 -15.66 16.76 18.29
N LEU A 350 -16.76 16.18 17.80
CA LEU A 350 -17.06 14.78 18.01
C LEU A 350 -17.70 14.15 16.78
N LEU A 351 -16.96 13.24 16.16
CA LEU A 351 -17.32 12.52 14.94
C LEU A 351 -17.35 11.01 15.21
N LEU A 352 -18.42 10.36 14.78
CA LEU A 352 -18.58 8.91 14.81
C LEU A 352 -18.52 8.37 13.39
N ASN A 353 -17.73 7.32 13.18
CA ASN A 353 -17.72 6.50 11.97
C ASN A 353 -18.06 5.06 12.35
N THR A 354 -19.10 4.51 11.75
CA THR A 354 -19.44 3.09 11.88
C THR A 354 -19.40 2.44 10.53
N SER A 355 -18.72 1.31 10.39
CA SER A 355 -18.59 0.60 9.12
C SER A 355 -18.81 -0.89 9.27
N ALA A 356 -19.34 -1.49 8.21
CA ALA A 356 -19.43 -2.93 8.01
C ALA A 356 -18.80 -3.28 6.66
N ALA A 357 -17.98 -4.32 6.64
CA ALA A 357 -17.28 -4.76 5.43
C ALA A 357 -17.37 -6.28 5.26
N VAL A 358 -17.41 -6.72 4.02
CA VAL A 358 -17.25 -8.12 3.62
C VAL A 358 -16.08 -8.18 2.64
N THR A 359 -15.15 -9.09 2.88
CA THR A 359 -14.03 -9.39 1.97
C THR A 359 -14.03 -10.87 1.65
N ASP A 360 -13.84 -11.23 0.38
CA ASP A 360 -13.71 -12.61 -0.09
C ASP A 360 -12.53 -12.70 -1.04
N TYR A 361 -11.53 -13.49 -0.68
CA TYR A 361 -10.43 -13.88 -1.55
C TYR A 361 -10.47 -15.37 -1.81
N LYS A 362 -10.34 -15.77 -3.07
CA LYS A 362 -10.27 -17.19 -3.45
C LYS A 362 -9.38 -17.40 -4.65
N TYR A 363 -8.82 -18.60 -4.72
CA TYR A 363 -8.24 -19.11 -5.94
C TYR A 363 -8.76 -20.53 -6.26
N THR A 364 -8.70 -20.87 -7.52
CA THR A 364 -8.99 -22.21 -8.03
C THR A 364 -7.97 -22.57 -9.10
N LEU A 365 -7.41 -23.76 -8.96
CA LEU A 365 -6.44 -24.36 -9.85
C LEU A 365 -7.03 -25.65 -10.38
N GLY A 366 -7.36 -25.69 -11.66
CA GLY A 366 -7.90 -26.87 -12.35
C GLY A 366 -6.89 -27.48 -13.29
N ASN A 367 -6.86 -28.80 -13.36
CA ASN A 367 -6.12 -29.53 -14.36
C ASN A 367 -7.02 -30.63 -14.93
N ARG A 368 -6.99 -30.77 -16.25
CA ARG A 368 -7.68 -31.85 -16.98
C ARG A 368 -6.68 -32.62 -17.81
N LEU A 369 -6.51 -33.89 -17.49
CA LEU A 369 -5.67 -34.86 -18.17
C LEU A 369 -6.59 -35.93 -18.71
N ASP A 370 -6.90 -35.98 -20.01
CA ASP A 370 -7.76 -36.95 -20.69
C ASP A 370 -8.94 -37.48 -19.85
N GLN A 371 -8.69 -38.52 -19.04
CA GLN A 371 -9.70 -39.18 -18.23
C GLN A 371 -9.73 -38.70 -16.76
N PHE A 372 -8.79 -37.86 -16.32
CA PHE A 372 -8.69 -37.38 -14.96
C PHE A 372 -8.81 -35.84 -14.88
N SER A 373 -9.54 -35.36 -13.90
CA SER A 373 -9.55 -33.95 -13.56
C SER A 373 -9.26 -33.78 -12.07
N PHE A 374 -8.55 -32.74 -11.73
CA PHE A 374 -8.46 -32.28 -10.35
C PHE A 374 -8.64 -30.77 -10.26
N ASP A 375 -9.33 -30.34 -9.22
CA ASP A 375 -9.50 -28.95 -8.84
C ASP A 375 -8.94 -28.74 -7.43
N LEU A 376 -7.97 -27.83 -7.31
CA LEU A 376 -7.41 -27.39 -6.04
C LEU A 376 -7.84 -25.96 -5.78
N GLY A 377 -8.20 -25.62 -4.56
CA GLY A 377 -8.58 -24.25 -4.21
C GLY A 377 -8.38 -23.91 -2.75
N SER A 378 -8.30 -22.62 -2.48
CA SER A 378 -8.34 -22.06 -1.14
C SER A 378 -9.11 -20.74 -1.14
N ALA A 379 -9.65 -20.36 0.00
CA ALA A 379 -10.43 -19.14 0.16
C ALA A 379 -10.29 -18.59 1.58
N ILE A 380 -10.42 -17.27 1.72
CA ILE A 380 -10.65 -16.62 2.99
C ILE A 380 -11.75 -15.58 2.83
N ARG A 381 -12.73 -15.60 3.75
CA ARG A 381 -13.82 -14.63 3.78
C ARG A 381 -13.93 -14.01 5.15
N ASP A 382 -13.98 -12.66 5.16
CA ASP A 382 -14.12 -11.87 6.38
C ASP A 382 -15.42 -11.11 6.42
N TYR A 383 -15.99 -11.02 7.62
CA TYR A 383 -17.07 -10.09 7.96
C TYR A 383 -16.56 -9.19 9.07
N THR A 384 -16.40 -7.90 8.76
CA THR A 384 -15.81 -6.92 9.69
C THR A 384 -16.84 -5.86 10.08
N GLY A 385 -17.00 -5.63 11.37
CA GLY A 385 -17.71 -4.49 11.94
C GLY A 385 -16.72 -3.58 12.66
N ARG A 386 -16.85 -2.26 12.50
CA ARG A 386 -15.96 -1.30 13.12
C ARG A 386 -16.68 -0.03 13.53
N VAL A 387 -16.30 0.51 14.69
CA VAL A 387 -16.77 1.79 15.21
C VAL A 387 -15.55 2.63 15.61
N ASP A 388 -15.48 3.84 15.09
CA ASP A 388 -14.42 4.83 15.35
C ASP A 388 -15.06 6.12 15.88
N LEU A 389 -14.50 6.67 16.94
CA LEU A 389 -14.90 7.93 17.54
C LEU A 389 -13.69 8.87 17.51
N ASP A 390 -13.79 9.96 16.76
CA ASP A 390 -12.81 11.06 16.72
C ASP A 390 -13.32 12.17 17.64
N TRP A 391 -12.53 12.52 18.68
CA TRP A 391 -12.90 13.51 19.67
C TRP A 391 -11.78 14.53 19.90
N LEU A 392 -12.12 15.81 19.76
CA LEU A 392 -11.24 16.96 20.01
C LEU A 392 -11.70 17.73 21.26
N PRO A 393 -11.42 17.22 22.47
CA PRO A 393 -11.87 17.88 23.69
C PRO A 393 -11.30 19.30 23.83
N THR A 394 -10.06 19.49 23.41
CA THR A 394 -9.34 20.79 23.40
C THR A 394 -8.50 20.91 22.13
N ASP A 395 -7.95 22.09 21.87
CA ASP A 395 -7.03 22.31 20.73
C ASP A 395 -5.66 21.60 20.88
N ARG A 396 -5.40 20.99 22.05
CA ARG A 396 -4.16 20.28 22.34
C ARG A 396 -4.30 18.76 22.25
N HIS A 397 -5.50 18.22 22.34
CA HIS A 397 -5.79 16.79 22.38
C HIS A 397 -6.61 16.37 21.18
N THR A 398 -6.14 15.36 20.48
CA THR A 398 -6.89 14.66 19.42
C THR A 398 -7.01 13.19 19.82
N LEU A 399 -8.17 12.83 20.35
CA LEU A 399 -8.47 11.48 20.82
C LEU A 399 -9.12 10.66 19.71
N LYS A 400 -8.65 9.43 19.55
CA LYS A 400 -9.32 8.40 18.75
C LYS A 400 -9.60 7.20 19.61
N LEU A 401 -10.85 6.78 19.64
CA LEU A 401 -11.35 5.60 20.37
C LEU A 401 -12.04 4.69 19.38
N GLY A 402 -11.98 3.40 19.56
CA GLY A 402 -12.77 2.53 18.70
C GLY A 402 -12.69 1.05 19.04
N ALA A 403 -13.52 0.31 18.33
CA ALA A 403 -13.65 -1.12 18.41
C ALA A 403 -13.77 -1.72 17.00
N ALA A 404 -13.17 -2.88 16.79
CA ALA A 404 -13.29 -3.65 15.56
C ALA A 404 -13.53 -5.12 15.92
N PHE A 405 -14.41 -5.77 15.16
CA PHE A 405 -14.65 -7.21 15.23
C PHE A 405 -14.57 -7.78 13.82
N THR A 406 -13.87 -8.89 13.65
CA THR A 406 -13.80 -9.60 12.37
C THR A 406 -14.03 -11.09 12.58
N GLU A 407 -14.98 -11.64 11.85
CA GLU A 407 -15.16 -13.09 11.70
C GLU A 407 -14.46 -13.54 10.43
N HIS A 408 -13.46 -14.41 10.55
CA HIS A 408 -12.71 -15.03 9.48
C HIS A 408 -13.23 -16.43 9.19
N ARG A 409 -13.42 -16.74 7.91
CA ARG A 409 -13.76 -18.11 7.44
C ARG A 409 -12.73 -18.56 6.44
N PHE A 410 -11.99 -19.62 6.79
CA PHE A 410 -10.89 -20.15 6.01
C PHE A 410 -11.33 -21.43 5.29
N GLY A 411 -11.10 -21.51 3.98
CA GLY A 411 -11.04 -22.74 3.20
C GLY A 411 -9.58 -23.03 2.88
N VAL A 412 -8.91 -23.82 3.72
CA VAL A 412 -7.45 -23.97 3.71
C VAL A 412 -6.97 -24.90 2.59
N GLY A 413 -7.79 -25.87 2.20
CA GLY A 413 -7.46 -26.75 1.10
C GLY A 413 -8.73 -27.48 0.64
N ARG A 414 -9.13 -27.19 -0.58
CA ARG A 414 -10.19 -27.92 -1.26
C ARG A 414 -9.55 -28.68 -2.43
N LEU A 415 -9.62 -30.00 -2.40
CA LEU A 415 -9.25 -30.84 -3.51
C LEU A 415 -10.47 -31.62 -3.97
N GLN A 416 -10.73 -31.62 -5.27
CA GLN A 416 -11.63 -32.55 -5.94
C GLN A 416 -10.86 -33.25 -7.05
N ALA A 417 -10.84 -34.55 -7.05
CA ALA A 417 -10.26 -35.38 -8.10
C ALA A 417 -11.30 -36.37 -8.59
N SER A 418 -11.49 -36.43 -9.89
CA SER A 418 -12.47 -37.36 -10.49
C SER A 418 -11.95 -37.95 -11.80
N ALA A 419 -12.38 -39.20 -12.09
CA ALA A 419 -12.20 -39.83 -13.39
C ALA A 419 -13.49 -39.68 -14.20
N GLN A 420 -13.38 -39.57 -15.53
CA GLN A 420 -14.54 -39.40 -16.43
C GLN A 420 -15.52 -40.59 -16.37
N ASP A 421 -15.03 -41.76 -16.02
CA ASP A 421 -15.84 -42.99 -15.90
C ASP A 421 -16.46 -43.19 -14.50
N ASN A 422 -16.38 -42.17 -13.61
CA ASN A 422 -16.84 -42.19 -12.21
C ASN A 422 -16.25 -43.32 -11.34
N ARG A 423 -15.22 -44.03 -11.79
CA ARG A 423 -14.54 -45.05 -11.00
C ARG A 423 -13.76 -44.53 -9.82
N PHE A 424 -13.42 -43.24 -9.86
CA PHE A 424 -12.72 -42.56 -8.82
C PHE A 424 -13.33 -41.18 -8.62
N ASN A 425 -13.75 -40.87 -7.40
CA ASN A 425 -14.16 -39.53 -6.99
C ASN A 425 -13.70 -39.31 -5.55
N PHE A 426 -12.75 -38.42 -5.38
CA PHE A 426 -12.17 -38.05 -4.08
C PHE A 426 -12.31 -36.55 -3.86
N GLY A 427 -12.76 -36.16 -2.67
CA GLY A 427 -12.85 -34.77 -2.28
C GLY A 427 -12.38 -34.54 -0.83
N ALA A 428 -11.59 -33.49 -0.62
CA ALA A 428 -11.23 -33.01 0.68
C ALA A 428 -11.53 -31.49 0.76
N ASP A 429 -12.13 -31.06 1.86
CA ASP A 429 -12.44 -29.65 2.09
C ASP A 429 -12.15 -29.32 3.56
N VAL A 430 -11.03 -28.67 3.83
CA VAL A 430 -10.59 -28.29 5.17
C VAL A 430 -10.99 -26.84 5.46
N ARG A 431 -11.85 -26.65 6.44
CA ARG A 431 -12.36 -25.32 6.82
C ARG A 431 -12.07 -25.01 8.27
N TYR A 432 -11.72 -23.74 8.51
CA TYR A 432 -11.59 -23.19 9.85
C TYR A 432 -12.35 -21.88 9.98
N SER A 433 -12.61 -21.45 11.22
CA SER A 433 -13.11 -20.13 11.54
C SER A 433 -12.25 -19.48 12.61
N GLY A 434 -12.19 -18.16 12.60
CA GLY A 434 -11.52 -17.37 13.60
C GLY A 434 -12.28 -16.09 13.86
N GLN A 435 -12.27 -15.62 15.11
CA GLN A 435 -12.89 -14.36 15.52
C GLN A 435 -11.80 -13.46 16.08
N GLU A 436 -11.64 -12.27 15.51
CA GLU A 436 -10.69 -11.26 15.97
C GLU A 436 -11.45 -10.06 16.54
N ILE A 437 -11.05 -9.61 17.72
CA ILE A 437 -11.54 -8.37 18.34
C ILE A 437 -10.38 -7.43 18.62
N GLY A 438 -10.59 -6.14 18.40
CA GLY A 438 -9.64 -5.09 18.72
C GLY A 438 -10.35 -3.90 19.38
N LEU A 439 -9.90 -3.50 20.57
CA LEU A 439 -10.30 -2.27 21.23
C LEU A 439 -9.11 -1.32 21.24
N TYR A 440 -9.29 -0.06 20.94
CA TYR A 440 -8.17 0.89 20.87
C TYR A 440 -8.54 2.28 21.33
N ALA A 441 -7.53 2.93 21.88
CA ALA A 441 -7.56 4.33 22.26
C ALA A 441 -6.21 4.97 21.90
N SER A 442 -6.21 6.19 21.39
CA SER A 442 -5.00 6.97 21.19
C SER A 442 -5.27 8.46 21.42
N ASP A 443 -4.24 9.17 21.86
CA ASP A 443 -4.25 10.63 22.01
C ASP A 443 -3.01 11.22 21.32
N ASN A 444 -3.23 12.18 20.47
CA ASN A 444 -2.18 13.03 19.93
C ASN A 444 -2.19 14.35 20.70
N PHE A 445 -1.22 14.52 21.59
CA PHE A 445 -1.14 15.59 22.58
C PHE A 445 -0.08 16.62 22.20
N LYS A 446 -0.51 17.84 21.90
CA LYS A 446 0.35 18.99 21.74
C LYS A 446 0.70 19.58 23.12
N VAL A 447 1.84 19.15 23.68
CA VAL A 447 2.33 19.65 24.97
C VAL A 447 2.62 21.16 24.91
N ASN A 448 3.38 21.55 23.87
CA ASN A 448 3.71 22.94 23.53
C ASN A 448 4.14 23.03 22.05
N ASP A 449 4.66 24.16 21.60
CA ASP A 449 5.08 24.32 20.20
C ASP A 449 6.31 23.47 19.81
N LYS A 450 7.13 23.06 20.79
CA LYS A 450 8.29 22.21 20.57
C LYS A 450 7.97 20.73 20.69
N TRP A 451 7.16 20.31 21.67
CA TRP A 451 6.85 18.93 21.96
C TRP A 451 5.44 18.55 21.54
N GLN A 452 5.35 17.46 20.81
CA GLN A 452 4.10 16.75 20.50
C GLN A 452 4.31 15.27 20.77
N LEU A 453 3.38 14.66 21.50
CA LEU A 453 3.41 13.26 21.91
C LEU A 453 2.18 12.56 21.34
N GLU A 454 2.34 11.31 20.96
CA GLU A 454 1.22 10.44 20.60
C GLU A 454 1.35 9.15 21.43
N GLY A 455 0.31 8.84 22.19
CA GLY A 455 0.19 7.61 22.96
C GLY A 455 -1.01 6.81 22.50
N GLY A 456 -0.85 5.50 22.31
CA GLY A 456 -1.92 4.62 21.89
C GLY A 456 -1.83 3.26 22.57
N LEU A 457 -2.97 2.67 22.81
CA LEU A 457 -3.11 1.32 23.32
C LEU A 457 -4.16 0.57 22.50
N ARG A 458 -3.82 -0.62 22.05
CA ARG A 458 -4.76 -1.57 21.45
C ARG A 458 -4.77 -2.85 22.27
N LEU A 459 -5.94 -3.33 22.59
CA LEU A 459 -6.17 -4.66 23.13
C LEU A 459 -6.71 -5.52 22.00
N SER A 460 -6.04 -6.61 21.68
CA SER A 460 -6.48 -7.54 20.66
C SER A 460 -6.77 -8.92 21.25
N GLY A 461 -7.76 -9.59 20.70
CA GLY A 461 -8.12 -10.96 21.04
C GLY A 461 -8.43 -11.75 19.78
N PHE A 462 -8.09 -13.04 19.80
CA PHE A 462 -8.38 -13.96 18.70
C PHE A 462 -8.81 -15.31 19.25
N GLN A 463 -9.86 -15.87 18.67
CA GLN A 463 -10.35 -17.21 18.98
C GLN A 463 -10.47 -18.04 17.72
N SER A 464 -9.96 -19.27 17.73
CA SER A 464 -10.16 -20.26 16.69
C SER A 464 -10.31 -21.65 17.29
N GLY A 465 -11.48 -22.25 17.11
CA GLY A 465 -11.86 -23.48 17.83
C GLY A 465 -11.89 -23.28 19.34
N SER A 466 -11.17 -24.10 20.08
CA SER A 466 -11.01 -23.99 21.54
C SER A 466 -9.92 -23.00 21.98
N GLU A 467 -9.06 -22.57 21.05
CA GLU A 467 -7.89 -21.78 21.37
C GLU A 467 -8.23 -20.29 21.44
N GLN A 468 -7.71 -19.63 22.46
CA GLN A 468 -7.86 -18.17 22.66
C GLN A 468 -6.51 -17.52 22.87
N TYR A 469 -6.30 -16.39 22.20
CA TYR A 469 -5.10 -15.59 22.28
C TYR A 469 -5.45 -14.13 22.58
N GLY A 470 -4.60 -13.45 23.31
CA GLY A 470 -4.76 -12.03 23.60
C GLY A 470 -3.46 -11.27 23.49
N GLY A 471 -3.55 -10.00 23.16
CA GLY A 471 -2.43 -9.09 23.01
C GLY A 471 -2.71 -7.70 23.58
N VAL A 472 -1.70 -7.13 24.22
CA VAL A 472 -1.66 -5.72 24.62
C VAL A 472 -0.64 -5.04 23.73
N GLU A 473 -1.06 -4.08 22.92
CA GLU A 473 -0.28 -3.44 21.88
C GLU A 473 -0.07 -1.94 22.17
N PRO A 474 0.90 -1.57 23.04
CA PRO A 474 1.24 -0.18 23.28
C PRO A 474 1.94 0.42 22.06
N ARG A 475 1.65 1.68 21.78
CA ARG A 475 2.26 2.51 20.74
C ARG A 475 2.57 3.88 21.30
N ALA A 476 3.73 4.41 20.96
CA ALA A 476 4.13 5.74 21.40
C ALA A 476 4.92 6.42 20.30
N ALA A 477 4.67 7.71 20.12
CA ALA A 477 5.46 8.56 19.25
C ALA A 477 5.74 9.90 19.94
N ALA A 478 6.91 10.43 19.70
CA ALA A 478 7.30 11.75 20.19
C ALA A 478 7.97 12.55 19.08
N ARG A 479 7.62 13.81 18.98
CA ARG A 479 8.30 14.78 18.12
C ARG A 479 8.81 15.95 18.95
N TYR A 480 10.06 16.30 18.73
CA TYR A 480 10.70 17.50 19.27
C TYR A 480 11.13 18.43 18.14
N SER A 481 10.56 19.64 18.07
CA SER A 481 10.99 20.70 17.15
C SER A 481 12.17 21.46 17.75
N LEU A 482 13.36 21.24 17.20
CA LEU A 482 14.54 22.05 17.56
C LEU A 482 14.34 23.51 17.14
N ASN A 483 13.78 23.71 15.95
CA ASN A 483 13.40 25.00 15.36
C ASN A 483 12.35 24.75 14.26
N ASP A 484 11.91 25.80 13.55
CA ASP A 484 10.90 25.70 12.47
C ASP A 484 11.33 24.91 11.24
N ARG A 485 12.60 24.49 11.17
CA ARG A 485 13.19 23.75 10.03
C ARG A 485 13.73 22.38 10.41
N THR A 486 13.75 22.04 11.69
CA THR A 486 14.39 20.81 12.17
C THR A 486 13.53 20.15 13.23
N SER A 487 13.20 18.88 13.04
CA SER A 487 12.50 18.06 14.02
C SER A 487 13.20 16.72 14.26
N LEU A 488 13.17 16.28 15.51
CA LEU A 488 13.58 14.93 15.93
C LEU A 488 12.31 14.13 16.25
N LYS A 489 12.32 12.86 15.92
CA LYS A 489 11.18 11.96 16.10
C LYS A 489 11.64 10.62 16.69
N LEU A 490 10.79 10.03 17.53
CA LEU A 490 10.98 8.70 18.11
C LEU A 490 9.65 7.96 18.11
N ASN A 491 9.66 6.69 17.71
CA ASN A 491 8.47 5.83 17.68
C ASN A 491 8.76 4.48 18.31
N TYR A 492 7.76 3.93 18.98
CA TYR A 492 7.69 2.54 19.43
C TYR A 492 6.34 1.95 19.09
N ALA A 493 6.30 0.70 18.63
CA ALA A 493 5.07 -0.06 18.43
C ALA A 493 5.30 -1.55 18.76
N LEU A 494 4.30 -2.15 19.44
CA LEU A 494 4.15 -3.58 19.61
C LEU A 494 2.91 -4.05 18.87
N MET A 495 2.99 -5.18 18.16
CA MET A 495 1.94 -5.66 17.27
C MET A 495 1.80 -7.17 17.31
N TYR A 496 0.57 -7.67 17.11
CA TYR A 496 0.25 -9.09 16.96
C TYR A 496 -0.38 -9.37 15.59
N GLN A 497 -0.15 -10.56 15.08
CA GLN A 497 -0.78 -11.08 13.87
C GLN A 497 -1.31 -12.48 14.13
N TYR A 498 -2.60 -12.69 13.87
CA TYR A 498 -3.32 -13.95 14.13
C TYR A 498 -3.62 -14.74 12.86
N VAL A 499 -3.56 -14.08 11.70
CA VAL A 499 -3.82 -14.69 10.40
C VAL A 499 -2.53 -14.65 9.57
N HIS A 500 -2.04 -15.82 9.17
CA HIS A 500 -0.74 -16.02 8.53
C HIS A 500 -0.92 -16.40 7.06
N LEU A 501 -0.08 -15.88 6.19
CA LEU A 501 0.05 -16.39 4.83
C LEU A 501 1.19 -17.41 4.82
N VAL A 502 0.88 -18.59 4.37
CA VAL A 502 1.83 -19.67 4.31
C VAL A 502 2.31 -19.82 2.87
N THR A 503 3.58 -19.48 2.63
CA THR A 503 4.18 -19.47 1.31
C THR A 503 5.39 -20.42 1.25
N ASN A 504 5.48 -21.19 0.19
CA ASN A 504 6.58 -22.14 -0.04
C ASN A 504 7.77 -21.53 -0.80
N SER A 505 7.59 -20.39 -1.45
CA SER A 505 8.57 -19.87 -2.42
C SER A 505 9.35 -18.64 -1.96
N GLY A 506 9.02 -18.07 -0.81
CA GLY A 506 9.56 -16.77 -0.38
C GLY A 506 9.09 -15.58 -1.22
N ALA A 507 8.40 -15.84 -2.35
CA ALA A 507 7.64 -14.86 -3.11
C ALA A 507 6.15 -15.16 -2.92
N THR A 508 5.33 -14.13 -2.70
CA THR A 508 3.88 -14.32 -2.55
C THR A 508 3.27 -14.76 -3.88
N LEU A 509 2.66 -15.93 -3.87
CA LEU A 509 1.93 -16.48 -5.01
C LEU A 509 0.42 -16.48 -4.74
N PRO A 510 -0.43 -16.41 -5.76
CA PRO A 510 -1.87 -16.53 -5.57
C PRO A 510 -2.31 -17.89 -4.98
N THR A 511 -1.46 -18.90 -5.05
CA THR A 511 -1.68 -20.24 -4.47
C THR A 511 -1.31 -20.35 -3.01
N ASP A 512 -0.78 -19.29 -2.39
CA ASP A 512 -0.46 -19.29 -0.97
C ASP A 512 -1.73 -19.39 -0.12
N ILE A 513 -1.63 -20.02 1.03
CA ILE A 513 -2.76 -20.37 1.89
C ILE A 513 -2.82 -19.45 3.10
N TRP A 514 -3.98 -18.86 3.34
CA TRP A 514 -4.25 -18.11 4.58
C TRP A 514 -4.68 -19.06 5.69
N TYR A 515 -4.00 -18.96 6.82
CA TYR A 515 -4.13 -19.90 7.94
C TYR A 515 -4.28 -19.15 9.28
N PRO A 516 -5.22 -19.57 10.17
CA PRO A 516 -5.40 -18.94 11.48
C PRO A 516 -4.37 -19.40 12.50
N SER A 517 -4.14 -18.57 13.51
CA SER A 517 -3.53 -19.03 14.76
C SER A 517 -4.46 -20.03 15.42
N ARG A 518 -3.95 -21.24 15.70
CA ARG A 518 -4.70 -22.33 16.35
C ARG A 518 -3.75 -23.40 16.87
N LEU A 519 -4.15 -24.14 17.92
CA LEU A 519 -3.37 -25.24 18.47
C LEU A 519 -1.88 -24.89 18.62
N SER A 520 -1.06 -25.46 17.77
CA SER A 520 0.39 -25.26 17.77
C SER A 520 0.83 -24.02 16.97
N VAL A 521 -0.06 -23.39 16.17
CA VAL A 521 0.26 -22.22 15.35
C VAL A 521 0.02 -20.94 16.18
N LYS A 522 1.07 -20.50 16.87
CA LYS A 522 1.00 -19.34 17.78
C LYS A 522 0.93 -18.03 17.01
N PRO A 523 0.26 -16.99 17.55
CA PRO A 523 0.30 -15.64 16.99
C PRO A 523 1.73 -15.15 16.83
N GLN A 524 2.01 -14.52 15.68
CA GLN A 524 3.24 -13.79 15.50
C GLN A 524 3.20 -12.49 16.28
N ARG A 525 4.32 -12.05 16.80
CA ARG A 525 4.50 -10.79 17.54
C ARG A 525 5.68 -10.03 17.00
N SER A 526 5.55 -8.72 16.86
CA SER A 526 6.63 -7.84 16.45
C SER A 526 6.71 -6.61 17.34
N GLN A 527 7.93 -6.15 17.61
CA GLN A 527 8.20 -4.87 18.24
C GLN A 527 9.13 -4.08 17.34
N GLN A 528 8.89 -2.76 17.26
CA GLN A 528 9.73 -1.88 16.47
C GLN A 528 10.01 -0.59 17.23
N VAL A 529 11.27 -0.16 17.23
CA VAL A 529 11.72 1.17 17.65
C VAL A 529 12.26 1.88 16.42
N SER A 530 11.95 3.14 16.26
CA SER A 530 12.50 3.96 15.18
C SER A 530 12.81 5.37 15.69
N ALA A 531 13.96 5.91 15.28
CA ALA A 531 14.38 7.27 15.59
C ALA A 531 14.78 8.00 14.30
N GLY A 532 14.48 9.29 14.20
CA GLY A 532 14.79 10.03 13.00
C GLY A 532 14.88 11.53 13.21
N ALA A 533 15.48 12.17 12.21
CA ALA A 533 15.59 13.61 12.10
C ALA A 533 15.12 14.09 10.74
N SER A 534 14.40 15.20 10.71
CA SER A 534 13.92 15.84 9.47
C SER A 534 14.40 17.28 9.39
N PHE A 535 14.89 17.67 8.22
CA PHE A 535 15.49 18.97 7.95
C PHE A 535 14.86 19.63 6.73
N LEU A 536 14.28 20.81 6.91
CA LEU A 536 13.72 21.61 5.83
C LEU A 536 14.80 22.54 5.28
N LEU A 537 15.23 22.29 4.03
CA LEU A 537 16.36 22.95 3.39
C LEU A 537 15.91 23.86 2.25
N GLY A 538 16.84 24.74 1.80
CA GLY A 538 16.62 25.57 0.61
C GLY A 538 15.41 26.51 0.71
N GLY A 539 15.15 27.09 1.88
CA GLY A 539 13.98 27.97 2.09
C GLY A 539 12.65 27.21 2.06
N GLY A 540 12.62 25.92 2.45
CA GLY A 540 11.41 25.10 2.49
C GLY A 540 11.13 24.29 1.20
N LYS A 541 12.06 24.31 0.25
CA LYS A 541 11.91 23.61 -1.04
C LYS A 541 12.24 22.12 -0.96
N TYR A 542 13.09 21.71 -0.02
CA TYR A 542 13.55 20.34 0.14
C TYR A 542 13.31 19.88 1.57
N LEU A 543 12.91 18.61 1.73
CA LEU A 543 12.88 17.92 3.02
C LEU A 543 13.88 16.79 2.98
N LEU A 544 14.87 16.83 3.85
CA LEU A 544 15.80 15.74 4.10
C LEU A 544 15.35 15.03 5.36
N THR A 545 15.14 13.70 5.28
CA THR A 545 14.78 12.85 6.41
C THR A 545 15.80 11.75 6.54
N ASN A 546 16.27 11.49 7.74
CA ASN A 546 17.08 10.34 8.09
C ASN A 546 16.38 9.57 9.21
N GLU A 547 16.13 8.27 8.99
CA GLU A 547 15.42 7.39 9.93
C GLU A 547 16.22 6.11 10.15
N ALA A 548 16.44 5.76 11.40
CA ALA A 548 17.00 4.46 11.80
C ALA A 548 15.91 3.65 12.50
N TYR A 549 15.90 2.33 12.28
CA TYR A 549 14.95 1.43 12.91
C TYR A 549 15.61 0.13 13.37
N TYR A 550 14.99 -0.46 14.40
CA TYR A 550 15.24 -1.82 14.84
C TYR A 550 13.90 -2.51 15.10
N LYS A 551 13.71 -3.68 14.48
CA LYS A 551 12.50 -4.50 14.58
C LYS A 551 12.90 -5.92 14.98
N TRP A 552 12.16 -6.53 15.92
CA TRP A 552 12.32 -7.93 16.28
C TRP A 552 10.98 -8.64 16.36
N GLY A 553 10.93 -9.86 15.84
CA GLY A 553 9.76 -10.70 15.75
C GLY A 553 9.93 -12.02 16.47
N GLN A 554 8.83 -12.48 17.04
CA GLN A 554 8.71 -13.79 17.69
C GLN A 554 7.64 -14.62 17.00
N ASN A 555 7.74 -15.94 17.09
CA ASN A 555 6.83 -16.90 16.45
C ASN A 555 6.71 -16.67 14.94
N GLN A 556 7.80 -16.26 14.28
CA GLN A 556 7.83 -16.18 12.83
C GLN A 556 7.54 -17.56 12.26
N VAL A 557 6.70 -17.65 11.24
CA VAL A 557 6.25 -18.91 10.66
C VAL A 557 7.05 -19.20 9.39
N ASP A 558 7.44 -20.44 9.21
CA ASP A 558 7.99 -21.00 7.97
C ASP A 558 7.67 -22.50 7.93
N PHE A 559 7.97 -23.18 6.82
CA PHE A 559 7.78 -24.60 6.68
C PHE A 559 9.07 -25.38 6.97
N ARG A 560 8.91 -26.61 7.48
CA ARG A 560 10.01 -27.58 7.50
C ARG A 560 10.43 -27.94 6.07
N ASP A 561 11.65 -28.36 5.89
CA ASP A 561 12.13 -28.86 4.61
C ASP A 561 11.34 -30.14 4.23
N GLY A 562 10.88 -30.23 2.99
CA GLY A 562 10.04 -31.34 2.52
C GLY A 562 8.58 -31.28 3.02
N ALA A 563 8.10 -30.13 3.47
CA ALA A 563 6.72 -29.96 3.94
C ALA A 563 5.67 -30.34 2.87
N GLN A 564 4.66 -31.09 3.27
CA GLN A 564 3.51 -31.45 2.44
C GLN A 564 2.39 -30.44 2.65
N LEU A 565 2.22 -29.53 1.69
CA LEU A 565 1.29 -28.40 1.80
C LEU A 565 -0.08 -28.64 1.20
N PHE A 566 -0.18 -29.56 0.25
CA PHE A 566 -1.41 -29.85 -0.44
C PHE A 566 -2.05 -31.14 0.12
N VAL A 567 -3.38 -31.09 0.31
CA VAL A 567 -4.16 -32.25 0.78
C VAL A 567 -3.73 -32.80 2.14
N ASN A 568 -3.16 -31.93 2.97
CA ASN A 568 -2.70 -32.31 4.30
C ASN A 568 -3.71 -31.88 5.36
N ALA A 569 -4.41 -32.81 5.99
CA ALA A 569 -5.35 -32.53 7.08
C ALA A 569 -4.65 -32.07 8.37
N GLU A 570 -3.36 -32.37 8.51
CA GLU A 570 -2.51 -32.01 9.68
C GLU A 570 -1.46 -30.97 9.31
N LEU A 571 -1.84 -29.94 8.54
CA LEU A 571 -0.95 -28.87 8.09
C LEU A 571 -0.19 -28.21 9.24
N ASP A 572 -0.76 -28.15 10.45
CA ASP A 572 -0.13 -27.65 11.68
C ASP A 572 1.23 -28.30 11.97
N GLY A 573 1.41 -29.57 11.60
CA GLY A 573 2.66 -30.31 11.77
C GLY A 573 3.80 -29.88 10.86
N GLU A 574 3.49 -29.18 9.78
CA GLU A 574 4.45 -28.72 8.78
C GLU A 574 5.09 -27.37 9.13
N PHE A 575 4.52 -26.64 10.10
CA PHE A 575 5.01 -25.31 10.49
C PHE A 575 6.16 -25.38 11.48
N LEU A 576 7.13 -24.51 11.26
CA LEU A 576 8.21 -24.18 12.20
C LEU A 576 8.03 -22.76 12.70
N PHE A 577 8.40 -22.55 13.97
CA PHE A 577 8.32 -21.23 14.62
C PHE A 577 9.72 -20.75 14.98
N GLY A 578 10.00 -19.52 14.57
CA GLY A 578 11.31 -18.93 14.73
C GLY A 578 11.27 -17.51 15.26
N ARG A 579 12.44 -16.89 15.23
CA ARG A 579 12.65 -15.49 15.53
C ARG A 579 13.10 -14.76 14.28
N GLY A 580 12.81 -13.47 14.20
CA GLY A 580 13.33 -12.61 13.14
C GLY A 580 13.71 -11.26 13.71
N TRP A 581 14.71 -10.62 13.13
CA TRP A 581 15.07 -9.24 13.43
C TRP A 581 15.55 -8.53 12.19
N SER A 582 15.32 -7.24 12.15
CA SER A 582 15.80 -6.39 11.08
C SER A 582 16.15 -5.02 11.63
N TYR A 583 17.12 -4.39 10.99
CA TYR A 583 17.54 -3.03 11.33
C TYR A 583 18.07 -2.33 10.08
N GLY A 584 18.01 -1.02 10.08
CA GLY A 584 18.49 -0.25 8.95
C GLY A 584 18.42 1.25 9.16
N ASN A 585 18.97 1.95 8.18
CA ASN A 585 18.95 3.40 8.09
C ASN A 585 18.39 3.81 6.73
N GLU A 586 17.46 4.75 6.72
CA GLU A 586 16.80 5.30 5.55
C GLU A 586 17.15 6.79 5.42
N LEU A 587 17.75 7.18 4.32
CA LEU A 587 17.99 8.57 3.95
C LEU A 587 17.06 8.95 2.80
N TYR A 588 16.30 10.04 2.95
CA TYR A 588 15.31 10.46 1.99
C TYR A 588 15.34 11.96 1.76
N LEU A 589 15.55 12.38 0.52
CA LEU A 589 15.50 13.77 0.08
C LEU A 589 14.32 13.94 -0.87
N GLU A 590 13.37 14.80 -0.53
CA GLU A 590 12.16 15.06 -1.32
C GLU A 590 12.06 16.56 -1.69
N LYS A 591 11.62 16.83 -2.93
CA LYS A 591 11.28 18.15 -3.43
C LYS A 591 9.91 18.12 -4.09
N LYS A 592 8.95 18.91 -3.59
CA LYS A 592 7.56 18.93 -4.07
C LYS A 592 7.19 20.16 -4.91
N THR A 593 8.02 21.17 -4.98
CA THR A 593 7.68 22.47 -5.59
C THR A 593 8.63 22.87 -6.72
N GLY A 594 8.12 23.63 -7.68
CA GLY A 594 8.85 24.15 -8.84
C GLY A 594 8.76 23.22 -10.06
N ARG A 595 9.43 23.61 -11.17
CA ARG A 595 9.40 22.85 -12.44
C ARG A 595 10.03 21.46 -12.35
N THR A 596 10.98 21.29 -11.44
CA THR A 596 11.61 19.99 -11.18
C THR A 596 11.20 19.54 -9.79
N THR A 597 10.56 18.39 -9.68
CA THR A 597 10.15 17.72 -8.44
C THR A 597 10.66 16.28 -8.44
N GLY A 598 10.54 15.58 -7.32
CA GLY A 598 10.96 14.19 -7.20
C GLY A 598 11.65 13.90 -5.88
N TRP A 599 12.33 12.77 -5.82
CA TRP A 599 12.99 12.31 -4.59
C TRP A 599 14.19 11.41 -4.87
N ILE A 600 15.05 11.31 -3.88
CA ILE A 600 16.12 10.32 -3.81
C ILE A 600 16.01 9.63 -2.46
N GLY A 601 15.93 8.32 -2.47
CA GLY A 601 15.87 7.47 -1.29
C GLY A 601 17.01 6.46 -1.28
N TYR A 602 17.72 6.34 -0.16
CA TYR A 602 18.72 5.32 0.06
C TYR A 602 18.41 4.57 1.35
N THR A 603 18.46 3.25 1.28
CA THR A 603 18.24 2.36 2.43
C THR A 603 19.43 1.43 2.57
N LEU A 604 20.00 1.38 3.77
CA LEU A 604 20.97 0.39 4.21
C LEU A 604 20.28 -0.46 5.27
N ALA A 605 20.07 -1.78 4.98
CA ALA A 605 19.28 -2.64 5.85
C ALA A 605 19.79 -4.07 5.94
N TRP A 606 19.44 -4.73 7.03
CA TRP A 606 19.69 -6.13 7.30
C TRP A 606 18.43 -6.78 7.82
N ALA A 607 18.12 -7.99 7.33
CA ALA A 607 17.08 -8.85 7.85
C ALA A 607 17.63 -10.25 8.12
N TRP A 608 17.21 -10.82 9.23
CA TRP A 608 17.65 -12.12 9.70
C TRP A 608 16.47 -12.95 10.18
N ARG A 609 16.59 -14.28 10.03
CA ARG A 609 15.67 -15.28 10.59
C ARG A 609 16.46 -16.41 11.24
N ASN A 610 15.82 -17.03 12.26
CA ASN A 610 16.36 -18.17 12.99
C ASN A 610 15.25 -19.11 13.38
N PHE A 611 15.38 -20.39 12.99
CA PHE A 611 14.43 -21.46 13.31
C PHE A 611 15.20 -22.61 13.93
N GLN A 612 15.17 -22.67 15.26
CA GLN A 612 15.85 -23.71 16.03
C GLN A 612 15.22 -25.10 15.78
N PRO A 613 15.99 -26.20 16.02
CA PRO A 613 15.42 -27.54 15.98
C PRO A 613 14.17 -27.66 16.87
N GLN A 614 13.12 -28.22 16.33
CA GLN A 614 11.85 -28.42 17.02
C GLN A 614 11.04 -29.53 16.36
N ARG A 615 10.17 -30.21 17.13
CA ARG A 615 9.24 -31.24 16.63
C ARG A 615 9.94 -32.38 15.87
N GLY A 616 11.12 -32.79 16.29
CA GLY A 616 11.87 -33.85 15.61
C GLY A 616 12.55 -33.44 14.30
N THR A 617 12.59 -32.13 13.98
CA THR A 617 13.30 -31.57 12.82
C THR A 617 14.62 -30.94 13.27
N THR A 618 15.56 -30.78 12.33
CA THR A 618 16.81 -30.07 12.54
C THR A 618 16.65 -28.54 12.56
N GLY A 619 15.43 -28.02 12.42
CA GLY A 619 15.16 -26.61 12.18
C GLY A 619 15.55 -26.20 10.75
N ILE A 620 15.52 -24.90 10.46
CA ILE A 620 16.05 -24.38 9.20
C ILE A 620 17.53 -24.04 9.40
N ASN A 621 18.36 -24.47 8.46
CA ASN A 621 19.82 -24.27 8.51
C ASN A 621 20.42 -24.76 9.85
N ARG A 622 19.90 -25.84 10.39
CA ARG A 622 20.33 -26.41 11.68
C ARG A 622 20.28 -25.42 12.86
N GLY A 623 19.33 -24.45 12.77
CA GLY A 623 19.16 -23.42 13.78
C GLY A 623 20.14 -22.26 13.69
N THR A 624 20.89 -22.11 12.60
CA THR A 624 21.73 -20.94 12.37
C THR A 624 20.97 -19.76 11.79
N ASP A 625 21.48 -18.55 12.00
CA ASP A 625 20.89 -17.33 11.44
C ASP A 625 21.06 -17.28 9.93
N TYR A 626 20.02 -16.86 9.21
CA TYR A 626 20.08 -16.69 7.77
C TYR A 626 19.29 -15.46 7.30
N SER A 627 19.66 -14.91 6.13
CA SER A 627 18.94 -13.81 5.50
C SER A 627 17.75 -14.35 4.70
N PRO A 628 16.53 -13.81 4.87
CA PRO A 628 15.39 -14.17 4.03
C PRO A 628 15.59 -13.70 2.58
N SER A 629 14.88 -14.28 1.62
CA SER A 629 15.01 -14.01 0.19
C SER A 629 14.76 -12.55 -0.20
N TYR A 630 14.04 -11.80 0.62
CA TYR A 630 13.77 -10.38 0.41
C TYR A 630 14.79 -9.43 1.10
N ASP A 631 15.84 -9.94 1.75
CA ASP A 631 16.90 -9.09 2.28
C ASP A 631 17.67 -8.39 1.15
N ARG A 632 17.73 -7.08 1.22
CA ARG A 632 18.50 -6.23 0.32
C ARG A 632 19.36 -5.30 1.16
N ARG A 633 20.68 -5.50 1.09
CA ARG A 633 21.64 -4.72 1.89
C ARG A 633 21.61 -3.25 1.54
N HIS A 634 21.68 -2.95 0.26
CA HIS A 634 21.65 -1.60 -0.29
C HIS A 634 20.46 -1.46 -1.24
N SER A 635 19.70 -0.40 -1.10
CA SER A 635 18.63 -0.03 -2.01
C SER A 635 18.69 1.48 -2.27
N LEU A 636 18.73 1.87 -3.54
CA LEU A 636 18.73 3.28 -3.99
C LEU A 636 17.59 3.47 -4.97
N THR A 637 16.80 4.50 -4.76
CA THR A 637 15.78 4.96 -5.70
C THR A 637 15.98 6.43 -5.98
N ALA A 638 15.86 6.83 -7.24
CA ALA A 638 15.88 8.24 -7.63
C ALA A 638 14.79 8.49 -8.65
N VAL A 639 13.93 9.46 -8.37
CA VAL A 639 12.83 9.87 -9.25
C VAL A 639 12.96 11.35 -9.51
N VAL A 640 12.95 11.73 -10.78
CA VAL A 640 12.96 13.11 -11.23
C VAL A 640 11.82 13.33 -12.21
N ILE A 641 10.98 14.30 -11.92
CA ILE A 641 9.89 14.77 -12.77
C ILE A 641 10.23 16.21 -13.15
N HIS A 642 10.36 16.47 -14.44
CA HIS A 642 10.68 17.82 -14.95
C HIS A 642 9.62 18.30 -15.92
N GLN A 643 9.02 19.44 -15.61
CA GLN A 643 8.05 20.13 -16.47
C GLN A 643 8.81 21.00 -17.48
N LEU A 644 9.05 20.46 -18.68
CA LEU A 644 9.68 21.20 -19.79
C LEU A 644 8.82 22.37 -20.26
N SER A 645 7.50 22.14 -20.34
CA SER A 645 6.50 23.16 -20.68
C SER A 645 5.19 22.88 -19.95
N PRO A 646 4.19 23.78 -19.94
CA PRO A 646 2.88 23.50 -19.35
C PRO A 646 2.18 22.25 -19.88
N ARG A 647 2.61 21.75 -21.05
CA ARG A 647 2.04 20.56 -21.70
C ARG A 647 2.97 19.36 -21.76
N LEU A 648 4.22 19.50 -21.36
CA LEU A 648 5.22 18.43 -21.53
C LEU A 648 5.96 18.18 -20.22
N ASN A 649 5.76 17.00 -19.66
CA ASN A 649 6.49 16.50 -18.51
C ASN A 649 7.42 15.36 -18.97
N VAL A 650 8.63 15.35 -18.46
CA VAL A 650 9.61 14.27 -18.64
C VAL A 650 9.94 13.68 -17.28
N THR A 651 10.01 12.38 -17.20
CA THR A 651 10.27 11.68 -15.95
C THR A 651 11.33 10.61 -16.14
N ALA A 652 12.19 10.48 -15.15
CA ALA A 652 13.16 9.38 -15.05
C ALA A 652 13.06 8.75 -13.66
N SER A 653 13.06 7.44 -13.58
CA SER A 653 13.17 6.68 -12.34
C SER A 653 14.29 5.66 -12.40
N LEU A 654 15.21 5.74 -11.46
CA LEU A 654 16.32 4.82 -11.28
C LEU A 654 16.09 3.98 -10.03
N VAL A 655 16.23 2.68 -10.16
CA VAL A 655 16.19 1.72 -9.06
C VAL A 655 17.48 0.92 -9.06
N TYR A 656 18.09 0.77 -7.88
CA TYR A 656 19.21 -0.13 -7.64
C TYR A 656 18.98 -0.88 -6.33
N SER A 657 19.25 -2.18 -6.31
CA SER A 657 19.32 -2.96 -5.07
C SER A 657 20.38 -4.04 -5.15
N SER A 658 21.04 -4.31 -4.03
CA SER A 658 21.96 -5.46 -3.92
C SER A 658 21.22 -6.78 -4.13
N GLY A 659 21.94 -7.81 -4.55
CA GLY A 659 21.39 -9.12 -4.89
C GLY A 659 20.60 -9.77 -3.76
N ALA A 660 19.51 -10.44 -4.13
CA ALA A 660 18.68 -11.24 -3.24
C ALA A 660 19.43 -12.49 -2.75
N PRO A 661 19.28 -12.87 -1.48
CA PRO A 661 19.66 -14.21 -1.04
C PRO A 661 18.79 -15.26 -1.74
N THR A 662 19.43 -16.34 -2.16
CA THR A 662 18.76 -17.49 -2.80
C THR A 662 19.51 -18.77 -2.49
N THR A 663 18.86 -19.91 -2.70
CA THR A 663 19.46 -21.23 -2.54
C THR A 663 19.78 -21.81 -3.92
N LEU A 664 21.03 -22.08 -4.18
CA LEU A 664 21.48 -22.77 -5.38
C LEU A 664 22.13 -24.10 -5.00
N PRO A 665 22.04 -25.13 -5.84
CA PRO A 665 22.71 -26.41 -5.55
C PRO A 665 24.23 -26.25 -5.55
N LEU A 666 24.88 -26.87 -4.58
CA LEU A 666 26.34 -26.92 -4.45
C LEU A 666 26.99 -28.00 -5.31
N GLY A 667 26.22 -29.04 -5.57
CA GLY A 667 26.67 -30.19 -6.30
C GLY A 667 25.49 -31.03 -6.78
N ARG A 668 25.81 -32.14 -7.39
CA ARG A 668 24.84 -33.09 -7.90
C ARG A 668 25.47 -34.49 -7.95
N PHE A 669 24.64 -35.50 -7.94
CA PHE A 669 25.06 -36.85 -8.30
C PHE A 669 24.06 -37.44 -9.31
N ALA A 670 24.58 -38.24 -10.21
CA ALA A 670 23.75 -38.99 -11.14
C ALA A 670 23.28 -40.27 -10.43
N PHE A 671 21.98 -40.49 -10.43
CA PHE A 671 21.36 -41.73 -10.00
C PHE A 671 20.88 -42.46 -11.26
N GLN A 672 21.26 -43.74 -11.40
CA GLN A 672 20.74 -44.56 -12.46
C GLN A 672 19.68 -45.48 -11.85
N ASP A 673 18.44 -45.34 -12.32
CA ASP A 673 17.41 -46.27 -11.95
C ASP A 673 17.67 -47.61 -12.62
N VAL A 674 17.84 -48.66 -11.80
CA VAL A 674 18.18 -49.99 -12.26
C VAL A 674 17.02 -50.62 -13.05
N ALA A 675 15.80 -50.17 -12.80
CA ALA A 675 14.57 -50.72 -13.45
C ALA A 675 14.32 -50.09 -14.83
N SER A 676 14.53 -48.76 -14.96
CA SER A 676 14.26 -48.03 -16.21
C SER A 676 15.48 -47.76 -17.06
N SER A 677 16.69 -47.98 -16.53
CA SER A 677 17.96 -47.54 -17.11
C SER A 677 18.06 -46.04 -17.39
N GLU A 678 17.10 -45.27 -16.89
CA GLU A 678 17.13 -43.81 -16.98
C GLU A 678 18.12 -43.20 -15.99
N GLN A 679 18.84 -42.22 -16.44
CA GLN A 679 19.77 -41.46 -15.62
C GLN A 679 19.05 -40.22 -15.05
N GLU A 680 18.85 -40.21 -13.74
CA GLU A 680 18.28 -39.10 -13.00
C GLU A 680 19.38 -38.32 -12.28
N VAL A 681 19.24 -37.01 -12.24
CA VAL A 681 20.21 -36.15 -11.57
C VAL A 681 19.57 -35.50 -10.36
N VAL A 682 20.16 -35.81 -9.22
CA VAL A 682 19.72 -35.32 -7.92
C VAL A 682 20.62 -34.15 -7.50
N PRO A 683 20.07 -32.93 -7.41
CA PRO A 683 20.83 -31.76 -6.91
C PRO A 683 21.02 -31.84 -5.39
N VAL A 684 22.21 -31.46 -4.93
CA VAL A 684 22.55 -31.32 -3.51
C VAL A 684 22.52 -29.86 -3.13
N TYR A 685 21.60 -29.51 -2.25
CA TYR A 685 21.43 -28.11 -1.79
C TYR A 685 22.20 -27.85 -0.49
N PRO A 686 22.80 -26.65 -0.34
CA PRO A 686 23.34 -26.17 0.92
C PRO A 686 22.24 -25.72 1.86
N ASP A 687 22.65 -25.07 2.95
CA ASP A 687 21.77 -24.31 3.80
C ASP A 687 20.99 -23.24 2.98
N ARG A 688 19.80 -22.89 3.44
CA ARG A 688 18.88 -21.97 2.76
C ARG A 688 19.49 -20.58 2.61
N ASN A 689 19.35 -19.95 1.41
CA ASN A 689 19.72 -18.56 1.12
C ASN A 689 21.23 -18.23 1.32
N THR A 690 22.10 -19.17 1.02
CA THR A 690 23.57 -19.00 1.14
C THR A 690 24.21 -18.24 -0.03
N TYR A 691 23.53 -18.16 -1.17
CA TYR A 691 24.01 -17.44 -2.34
C TYR A 691 23.26 -16.09 -2.50
N ARG A 692 23.94 -15.08 -3.07
CA ARG A 692 23.28 -13.82 -3.46
C ARG A 692 23.30 -13.66 -4.98
N LEU A 693 22.13 -13.36 -5.53
CA LEU A 693 21.98 -13.02 -6.96
C LEU A 693 22.78 -11.77 -7.30
N ILE A 694 23.02 -11.54 -8.58
CA ILE A 694 23.60 -10.29 -9.09
C ILE A 694 22.74 -9.08 -8.68
N PRO A 695 23.34 -7.89 -8.50
CA PRO A 695 22.58 -6.69 -8.18
C PRO A 695 21.52 -6.38 -9.24
N TYR A 696 20.34 -5.99 -8.76
CA TYR A 696 19.23 -5.51 -9.58
C TYR A 696 19.37 -4.01 -9.83
N HIS A 697 19.26 -3.57 -11.06
CA HIS A 697 19.14 -2.15 -11.36
C HIS A 697 18.38 -1.90 -12.66
N ARG A 698 17.68 -0.75 -12.71
CA ARG A 698 16.83 -0.39 -13.85
C ARG A 698 16.65 1.11 -13.92
N LEU A 699 16.64 1.64 -15.14
CA LEU A 699 16.23 3.01 -15.45
C LEU A 699 14.96 2.97 -16.30
N ASP A 700 13.95 3.70 -15.87
CA ASP A 700 12.71 3.88 -16.61
C ASP A 700 12.57 5.35 -17.01
N LEU A 701 12.09 5.61 -18.23
CA LEU A 701 11.88 6.95 -18.77
C LEU A 701 10.42 7.13 -19.15
N GLY A 702 9.90 8.34 -18.93
CA GLY A 702 8.53 8.68 -19.26
C GLY A 702 8.39 10.07 -19.84
N VAL A 703 7.41 10.24 -20.70
CA VAL A 703 7.00 11.53 -21.27
C VAL A 703 5.48 11.60 -21.25
N VAL A 704 4.94 12.64 -20.61
CA VAL A 704 3.49 12.92 -20.62
C VAL A 704 3.28 14.19 -21.45
N TRP A 705 2.58 14.03 -22.57
CA TRP A 705 2.30 15.12 -23.50
C TRP A 705 0.80 15.44 -23.49
N LYS A 706 0.42 16.55 -22.85
CA LYS A 706 -0.95 17.08 -22.82
C LYS A 706 -1.32 17.64 -24.19
N LEU A 707 -2.40 17.11 -24.76
CA LEU A 707 -2.94 17.55 -26.03
C LEU A 707 -3.73 18.85 -25.87
N LYS A 708 -4.06 19.52 -26.97
CA LYS A 708 -4.96 20.67 -26.95
C LYS A 708 -6.39 20.19 -26.70
N PRO A 709 -7.16 20.89 -25.85
CA PRO A 709 -8.60 20.62 -25.71
C PRO A 709 -9.30 20.66 -27.08
N ASN A 710 -10.25 19.77 -27.27
CA ASN A 710 -11.06 19.71 -28.48
C ASN A 710 -12.55 19.63 -28.12
N ARG A 711 -13.46 19.55 -29.12
CA ARG A 711 -14.91 19.51 -28.89
C ARG A 711 -15.37 18.29 -28.06
N LEU A 712 -14.64 17.16 -28.13
CA LEU A 712 -15.02 15.92 -27.49
C LEU A 712 -14.32 15.76 -26.14
N PHE A 713 -13.07 16.20 -26.01
CA PHE A 713 -12.28 15.99 -24.80
C PHE A 713 -11.83 17.33 -24.20
N ARG A 714 -12.16 17.55 -22.93
CA ARG A 714 -11.69 18.70 -22.15
C ARG A 714 -10.18 18.62 -21.95
N ASP A 715 -9.72 17.46 -21.49
CA ASP A 715 -8.32 17.14 -21.30
C ASP A 715 -8.01 15.79 -21.91
N SER A 716 -6.86 15.71 -22.57
CA SER A 716 -6.31 14.44 -23.03
C SER A 716 -4.79 14.52 -23.07
N ASP A 717 -4.14 13.38 -22.91
CA ASP A 717 -2.70 13.26 -23.01
C ASP A 717 -2.27 11.96 -23.69
N LEU A 718 -1.06 11.99 -24.22
CA LEU A 718 -0.31 10.82 -24.63
C LEU A 718 0.83 10.61 -23.64
N THR A 719 0.83 9.46 -23.00
CA THR A 719 1.88 9.04 -22.08
C THR A 719 2.75 7.99 -22.79
N PHE A 720 4.03 8.31 -23.00
CA PHE A 720 5.03 7.38 -23.51
C PHE A 720 5.91 6.95 -22.35
N SER A 721 6.17 5.65 -22.23
CA SER A 721 7.07 5.10 -21.22
C SER A 721 8.02 4.09 -21.85
N VAL A 722 9.24 4.06 -21.34
CA VAL A 722 10.25 3.05 -21.65
C VAL A 722 10.69 2.43 -20.32
N TYR A 723 10.27 1.22 -20.09
CA TYR A 723 10.69 0.43 -18.93
C TYR A 723 12.02 -0.25 -19.27
N ASN A 724 12.97 -0.25 -18.34
CA ASN A 724 14.30 -0.82 -18.51
C ASN A 724 15.05 -0.27 -19.74
N ALA A 725 15.25 1.05 -19.77
CA ALA A 725 15.74 1.78 -20.93
C ALA A 725 17.10 1.32 -21.48
N TYR A 726 17.97 0.75 -20.66
CA TYR A 726 19.28 0.22 -21.07
C TYR A 726 19.34 -1.32 -21.15
N ASN A 727 18.17 -1.99 -21.19
CA ASN A 727 18.04 -3.43 -21.43
C ASN A 727 18.83 -4.30 -20.45
N ARG A 728 18.83 -3.98 -19.16
CA ARG A 728 19.47 -4.79 -18.13
C ARG A 728 18.71 -6.11 -17.98
N ARG A 729 19.41 -7.22 -18.11
CA ARG A 729 18.88 -8.56 -17.83
C ARG A 729 18.99 -8.83 -16.32
N ASN A 730 17.99 -8.40 -15.58
CA ASN A 730 17.90 -8.67 -14.15
C ASN A 730 17.48 -10.13 -13.92
N ALA A 731 18.04 -10.77 -12.91
CA ALA A 731 17.70 -12.14 -12.60
C ALA A 731 16.31 -12.21 -11.95
N TYR A 732 15.42 -13.01 -12.55
CA TYR A 732 14.17 -13.43 -11.94
C TYR A 732 14.42 -14.69 -11.10
N PHE A 733 14.96 -15.76 -11.71
CA PHE A 733 15.49 -16.93 -11.01
C PHE A 733 16.63 -17.56 -11.83
N ILE A 734 17.38 -18.45 -11.19
CA ILE A 734 18.41 -19.27 -11.82
C ILE A 734 17.95 -20.72 -11.70
N PHE A 735 18.00 -21.43 -12.81
CA PHE A 735 17.76 -22.88 -12.84
C PHE A 735 18.93 -23.58 -13.53
N PHE A 736 19.02 -24.87 -13.31
CA PHE A 736 20.04 -25.70 -13.91
C PHE A 736 19.39 -26.65 -14.92
N ASP A 737 19.86 -26.56 -16.16
CA ASP A 737 19.37 -27.38 -17.25
C ASP A 737 20.38 -28.48 -17.59
N THR A 738 19.87 -29.64 -18.01
CA THR A 738 20.67 -30.79 -18.45
C THR A 738 20.89 -30.71 -19.95
N VAL A 739 22.14 -30.76 -20.37
CA VAL A 739 22.49 -30.92 -21.79
C VAL A 739 22.65 -32.40 -22.06
N LYS A 740 21.79 -32.93 -22.94
CA LYS A 740 21.86 -34.33 -23.37
C LYS A 740 22.58 -34.44 -24.70
N ASP A 741 23.41 -35.43 -24.86
CA ASP A 741 23.93 -35.84 -26.17
C ASP A 741 22.77 -36.31 -27.04
N LYS A 742 22.66 -35.76 -28.26
CA LYS A 742 21.55 -36.03 -29.16
C LYS A 742 21.49 -37.51 -29.66
N ALA A 743 22.64 -38.17 -29.70
CA ALA A 743 22.76 -39.53 -30.25
C ALA A 743 22.54 -40.61 -29.17
N SER A 744 23.12 -40.39 -27.97
CA SER A 744 23.06 -41.36 -26.87
C SER A 744 21.97 -41.07 -25.84
N GLY A 745 21.39 -39.88 -25.85
CA GLY A 745 20.46 -39.44 -24.81
C GLY A 745 21.11 -39.18 -23.43
N GLN A 746 22.39 -39.46 -23.31
CA GLN A 746 23.12 -39.30 -22.03
C GLN A 746 23.32 -37.82 -21.65
N ILE A 747 23.28 -37.53 -20.37
CA ILE A 747 23.55 -36.20 -19.85
C ILE A 747 25.04 -35.96 -19.89
N ILE A 748 25.47 -34.98 -20.72
CA ILE A 748 26.88 -34.62 -20.94
C ILE A 748 27.32 -33.33 -20.27
N ASP A 749 26.37 -32.45 -19.92
CA ASP A 749 26.68 -31.18 -19.28
C ASP A 749 25.49 -30.64 -18.48
N TYR A 750 25.78 -29.69 -17.61
CA TYR A 750 24.78 -28.93 -16.83
C TYR A 750 25.08 -27.45 -16.93
N ARG A 751 24.09 -26.69 -17.27
CA ARG A 751 24.26 -25.23 -17.42
C ARG A 751 23.33 -24.50 -16.46
N ALA A 752 23.91 -23.58 -15.69
CA ALA A 752 23.13 -22.58 -14.97
C ALA A 752 22.56 -21.58 -15.99
N GLN A 753 21.24 -21.46 -16.02
CA GLN A 753 20.53 -20.52 -16.86
C GLN A 753 19.82 -19.48 -16.00
N GLN A 754 19.99 -18.20 -16.36
CA GLN A 754 19.27 -17.11 -15.74
C GLN A 754 18.03 -16.74 -16.56
N VAL A 755 16.88 -16.77 -15.93
CA VAL A 755 15.66 -16.20 -16.51
C VAL A 755 15.57 -14.72 -16.15
N SER A 756 15.31 -13.88 -17.14
CA SER A 756 15.05 -12.44 -17.01
C SER A 756 13.73 -12.12 -17.70
N LEU A 757 12.79 -11.48 -17.00
CA LEU A 757 11.43 -11.30 -17.52
C LEU A 757 11.30 -10.10 -18.47
N PHE A 758 11.98 -8.99 -18.16
CA PHE A 758 11.71 -7.72 -18.83
C PHE A 758 12.93 -7.16 -19.54
N PRO A 759 12.97 -7.26 -20.89
CA PRO A 759 13.85 -6.46 -21.73
C PRO A 759 13.42 -4.99 -21.70
N THR A 760 13.97 -4.16 -22.58
CA THR A 760 13.43 -2.81 -22.83
C THR A 760 12.01 -2.91 -23.37
N ILE A 761 11.05 -2.31 -22.65
CA ILE A 761 9.62 -2.34 -23.01
C ILE A 761 9.13 -0.92 -23.23
N PRO A 762 8.95 -0.49 -24.48
CA PRO A 762 8.25 0.75 -24.79
C PRO A 762 6.76 0.57 -24.63
N SER A 763 6.06 1.62 -24.21
CA SER A 763 4.61 1.65 -24.13
C SER A 763 4.05 3.03 -24.42
N VAL A 764 2.80 3.05 -24.88
CA VAL A 764 2.03 4.27 -25.11
C VAL A 764 0.62 4.09 -24.56
N THR A 765 0.12 5.14 -23.92
CA THR A 765 -1.26 5.19 -23.42
C THR A 765 -1.88 6.53 -23.81
N TYR A 766 -3.09 6.49 -24.35
CA TYR A 766 -3.92 7.66 -24.58
C TYR A 766 -4.91 7.80 -23.43
N ASN A 767 -4.85 8.91 -22.72
CA ASN A 767 -5.76 9.25 -21.63
C ASN A 767 -6.68 10.38 -22.06
N PHE A 768 -7.95 10.33 -21.62
CA PHE A 768 -8.96 11.32 -21.96
C PHE A 768 -9.91 11.59 -20.79
N HIS A 769 -10.45 12.81 -20.77
CA HIS A 769 -11.46 13.26 -19.82
C HIS A 769 -12.51 14.14 -20.55
N PHE A 770 -13.82 13.86 -20.29
CA PHE A 770 -14.96 14.60 -20.82
C PHE A 770 -15.50 15.62 -19.84
#